data_e542d16a887c5fcd54c5291a5e4d57f3
#
_entry.id   e542d16a887c5fcd54c5291a5e4d57f3
#
_cell.length_a   1.000
_cell.length_b   1.000
_cell.length_c   1.000
_cell.angle_alpha   90.00
_cell.angle_beta   90.00
_cell.angle_gamma   90.00
#
_symmetry.space_group_name_H-M   'P 1'
#
loop_
_entity.id
_entity.type
_entity.pdbx_description
1 polymer ?
#
loop_
_entity_poly.entity_id
_entity_poly.type
_entity_poly.pdbx_seq_one_letter_code
_entity_poly.pdbx_strand_id
1 'polypeptide(L)'
;MKREILKVKNLLPLENIIIMTTINIKKYLAAGLLLCGLTVGMSSCEDMLETESSRQVFDPELNQKTDSIFYALGILQGMQELADQYVFQGEMRGDLVQTTPYTDNNLRYLANFSANTTNKYDSAYVYYRVINNCNYYIAHVDTTLRTGSSYVMMNEYVAVKALRAWTYMQLARVYGSVPFYTEPLTQISQIDNNRYPELDMAGIVSALAGDLEQYTTGDKLYPVPDYGNTPQYANFDPSYIFFPVDVVLGEMYLETGQYDKAANHYIHYLTRLAQTTHSAYMQPYTSSNRMLRLDDLPSDWDPSNTQFSKAYSRWDAIFSGYNDFVTYIPMNASSLQGATTMLPVTYGYDFYATDKTGNSRYIDERQLEASESYLNLVNSTDFYYLSTTSTTSNRVINIAPLGDTRYKSVIHEDEDAETDSVKVWITKFNNARIPIYRTSTVLLHLAEAFNRLGMPDAAFAILKDGINEYLVREDGGAAYITPETRLALTTTYPLLSEANRSKFAESYNAYGIHMHGSGYASDFDVDNNVYTPGLSPYQLDTIVGLKMLEIQNTYGVAVGTTKQDSINAVEDILCDEYALEFAFEGTRFYDLCRLARHKNGHASSTSSFDGSPATYGANYGGRWIARKLAFKNPVVNLEEPSNWYLPFK
;
A
#
# COMPACT_ATOMS: atom_id res chain seq x y z
N MET A 1 -7.83 57.01 6.94
CA MET A 1 -8.95 56.32 6.28
C MET A 1 -9.75 55.55 7.31
N LYS A 2 -10.64 56.29 7.99
CA LYS A 2 -11.64 55.75 8.91
C LYS A 2 -12.98 56.02 8.22
N ARG A 3 -13.67 54.93 7.84
CA ARG A 3 -15.13 54.90 7.53
C ARG A 3 -15.39 53.68 6.63
N GLU A 4 -15.79 52.60 7.25
CA GLU A 4 -16.73 51.58 6.76
C GLU A 4 -16.71 50.31 7.64
N ILE A 5 -16.89 50.52 8.95
CA ILE A 5 -17.27 49.45 9.86
C ILE A 5 -18.42 49.97 10.71
N LEU A 6 -19.63 50.01 10.12
CA LEU A 6 -20.85 50.25 10.88
C LEU A 6 -22.08 49.98 9.99
N LYS A 7 -22.36 48.70 9.75
CA LYS A 7 -23.72 48.25 9.34
C LYS A 7 -23.77 46.72 9.31
N VAL A 8 -23.71 46.07 10.44
CA VAL A 8 -24.41 44.78 10.72
C VAL A 8 -24.59 44.73 12.23
N LYS A 9 -25.55 45.45 12.74
CA LYS A 9 -26.11 45.24 14.08
C LYS A 9 -27.62 45.15 13.89
N ASN A 10 -28.09 43.93 13.66
CA ASN A 10 -29.47 43.50 13.95
C ASN A 10 -29.57 42.03 13.51
N LEU A 11 -28.90 41.13 14.26
CA LEU A 11 -29.25 39.73 14.33
C LEU A 11 -29.65 39.45 15.77
N LEU A 12 -30.88 39.02 15.93
CA LEU A 12 -31.52 38.65 17.20
C LEU A 12 -30.66 37.58 17.93
N PRO A 13 -30.58 37.62 19.27
CA PRO A 13 -29.76 36.68 20.04
C PRO A 13 -30.28 35.25 19.90
N LEU A 14 -29.35 34.35 19.67
CA LEU A 14 -29.55 32.88 19.52
C LEU A 14 -30.30 32.21 20.68
N GLU A 15 -30.39 32.86 21.84
CA GLU A 15 -31.12 32.36 23.03
C GLU A 15 -32.63 32.24 22.82
N ASN A 16 -33.23 33.08 21.99
CA ASN A 16 -34.68 33.00 21.77
C ASN A 16 -35.12 31.90 20.79
N ILE A 17 -34.21 31.39 19.98
CA ILE A 17 -34.50 30.30 19.03
C ILE A 17 -34.48 28.93 19.74
N ILE A 18 -33.62 28.78 20.72
CA ILE A 18 -33.51 27.53 21.50
C ILE A 18 -34.72 27.34 22.44
N ILE A 19 -35.28 28.44 22.98
CA ILE A 19 -36.45 28.39 23.87
C ILE A 19 -37.74 28.06 23.10
N MET A 20 -37.89 28.56 21.86
CA MET A 20 -39.07 28.22 21.05
C MET A 20 -39.11 26.78 20.57
N THR A 21 -37.95 26.19 20.24
CA THR A 21 -37.89 24.79 19.79
C THR A 21 -38.10 23.80 20.92
N THR A 22 -37.64 24.12 22.15
CA THR A 22 -37.83 23.25 23.33
C THR A 22 -39.26 23.19 23.83
N ILE A 23 -40.02 24.28 23.70
CA ILE A 23 -41.42 24.34 24.13
C ILE A 23 -42.33 23.56 23.17
N ASN A 24 -42.05 23.55 21.87
CA ASN A 24 -42.85 22.81 20.92
C ASN A 24 -42.62 21.30 21.01
N ILE A 25 -41.40 20.85 21.24
CA ILE A 25 -41.07 19.42 21.36
C ILE A 25 -41.77 18.80 22.59
N LYS A 26 -41.86 19.52 23.72
CA LYS A 26 -42.56 19.03 24.92
C LYS A 26 -44.07 18.91 24.72
N LYS A 27 -44.69 19.76 23.91
CA LYS A 27 -46.12 19.67 23.58
C LYS A 27 -46.45 18.49 22.67
N TYR A 28 -45.57 18.17 21.71
CA TYR A 28 -45.76 17.02 20.83
C TYR A 28 -45.42 15.69 21.49
N LEU A 29 -44.48 15.66 22.43
CA LEU A 29 -44.21 14.47 23.25
C LEU A 29 -45.37 14.15 24.21
N ALA A 30 -46.03 15.15 24.80
CA ALA A 30 -47.21 14.94 25.67
C ALA A 30 -48.45 14.50 24.89
N ALA A 31 -48.63 14.98 23.64
CA ALA A 31 -49.71 14.53 22.77
C ALA A 31 -49.47 13.12 22.21
N GLY A 32 -48.23 12.75 21.92
CA GLY A 32 -47.85 11.40 21.47
C GLY A 32 -48.05 10.33 22.54
N LEU A 33 -47.78 10.64 23.81
CA LEU A 33 -47.97 9.71 24.93
C LEU A 33 -49.46 9.48 25.29
N LEU A 34 -50.33 10.42 24.99
CA LEU A 34 -51.80 10.25 25.21
C LEU A 34 -52.49 9.45 24.10
N LEU A 35 -51.93 9.40 22.88
CA LEU A 35 -52.49 8.61 21.76
C LEU A 35 -52.01 7.14 21.79
N CYS A 36 -50.90 6.83 22.45
CA CYS A 36 -50.40 5.45 22.57
C CYS A 36 -51.10 4.63 23.68
N GLY A 37 -52.00 5.23 24.45
CA GLY A 37 -52.72 4.56 25.56
C GLY A 37 -54.03 3.86 25.17
N LEU A 38 -54.50 3.92 23.92
CA LEU A 38 -55.86 3.49 23.55
C LEU A 38 -55.98 2.48 22.41
N THR A 39 -54.87 1.88 21.98
CA THR A 39 -54.94 0.76 20.99
C THR A 39 -54.03 -0.38 21.39
N VAL A 40 -54.33 -1.01 22.52
CA VAL A 40 -53.87 -2.37 22.81
C VAL A 40 -54.94 -3.32 22.27
N GLY A 41 -54.74 -3.80 21.09
CA GLY A 41 -55.63 -4.77 20.44
C GLY A 41 -55.02 -5.29 19.16
N MET A 42 -54.25 -6.37 19.26
CA MET A 42 -53.99 -7.38 18.26
C MET A 42 -53.52 -6.88 16.85
N SER A 43 -52.24 -6.68 16.69
CA SER A 43 -51.60 -6.98 15.44
C SER A 43 -50.22 -7.62 15.69
N SER A 44 -49.98 -8.63 14.94
CA SER A 44 -48.86 -9.57 14.90
C SER A 44 -47.49 -8.90 14.99
N CYS A 45 -46.59 -9.49 15.76
CA CYS A 45 -45.21 -9.06 15.91
C CYS A 45 -44.32 -9.30 14.69
N GLU A 46 -44.85 -9.45 13.46
CA GLU A 46 -44.05 -9.65 12.25
C GLU A 46 -43.52 -8.35 11.66
N ASP A 47 -44.22 -7.23 11.80
CA ASP A 47 -43.79 -5.94 11.25
C ASP A 47 -42.74 -5.19 12.11
N MET A 48 -42.37 -5.69 13.26
CA MET A 48 -41.45 -5.02 14.18
C MET A 48 -39.98 -5.44 13.97
N LEU A 49 -39.72 -6.39 13.08
CA LEU A 49 -38.38 -6.88 12.73
C LEU A 49 -37.86 -6.39 11.38
N GLU A 50 -38.71 -5.71 10.60
CA GLU A 50 -38.25 -4.97 9.44
C GLU A 50 -37.76 -3.58 9.88
N THR A 51 -36.55 -3.53 10.41
CA THR A 51 -35.80 -2.25 10.49
C THR A 51 -35.44 -1.87 9.06
N GLU A 52 -36.32 -1.14 8.40
CA GLU A 52 -35.92 -0.35 7.23
C GLU A 52 -34.83 0.63 7.72
N SER A 53 -33.59 0.21 7.56
CA SER A 53 -32.47 1.11 7.78
C SER A 53 -32.55 2.18 6.70
N SER A 54 -32.93 3.40 7.07
CA SER A 54 -32.90 4.56 6.16
C SER A 54 -31.52 4.89 5.59
N ARG A 55 -30.54 4.04 5.88
CA ARG A 55 -29.15 4.10 5.39
C ARG A 55 -28.78 3.00 4.39
N GLN A 56 -29.68 2.07 4.12
CA GLN A 56 -29.48 1.03 3.11
C GLN A 56 -30.62 1.13 2.09
N VAL A 57 -30.31 1.58 0.89
CA VAL A 57 -31.24 1.52 -0.22
C VAL A 57 -31.22 0.09 -0.73
N PHE A 58 -32.31 -0.66 -0.48
CA PHE A 58 -32.50 -2.00 -1.03
C PHE A 58 -33.06 -1.92 -2.44
N ASP A 59 -32.57 -2.75 -3.27
CA ASP A 59 -32.43 -2.89 -4.67
C ASP A 59 -33.59 -2.67 -5.65
N PRO A 60 -34.87 -2.82 -5.46
CA PRO A 60 -35.80 -2.71 -6.59
C PRO A 60 -35.89 -1.31 -7.20
N GLU A 61 -35.35 -0.29 -6.54
CA GLU A 61 -35.54 1.10 -6.92
C GLU A 61 -34.30 1.77 -7.54
N LEU A 62 -33.14 1.11 -7.54
CA LEU A 62 -31.91 1.68 -8.07
C LEU A 62 -31.86 1.58 -9.60
N ASN A 63 -31.66 2.70 -10.24
CA ASN A 63 -31.40 2.76 -11.69
C ASN A 63 -29.88 2.56 -11.91
N GLN A 64 -29.48 1.38 -12.35
CA GLN A 64 -28.07 1.02 -12.53
C GLN A 64 -27.28 1.96 -13.46
N LYS A 65 -27.95 2.69 -14.36
CA LYS A 65 -27.28 3.68 -15.22
C LYS A 65 -26.88 4.96 -14.49
N THR A 66 -27.67 5.36 -13.48
CA THR A 66 -27.48 6.64 -12.76
C THR A 66 -27.00 6.43 -11.34
N ASP A 67 -27.25 5.26 -10.78
CA ASP A 67 -27.12 4.98 -9.35
C ASP A 67 -26.02 3.96 -9.03
N SER A 68 -25.20 3.56 -10.03
CA SER A 68 -24.08 2.62 -9.85
C SER A 68 -23.13 3.03 -8.73
N ILE A 69 -22.92 4.34 -8.54
CA ILE A 69 -22.09 4.87 -7.48
C ILE A 69 -22.57 4.48 -6.06
N PHE A 70 -23.86 4.23 -5.84
CA PHE A 70 -24.36 3.83 -4.52
C PHE A 70 -23.88 2.44 -4.09
N TYR A 71 -23.69 1.54 -5.06
CA TYR A 71 -23.07 0.25 -4.78
C TYR A 71 -21.60 0.41 -4.37
N ALA A 72 -20.87 1.25 -5.11
CA ALA A 72 -19.49 1.58 -4.79
C ALA A 72 -19.35 2.21 -3.39
N LEU A 73 -20.28 3.07 -2.98
CA LEU A 73 -20.28 3.68 -1.65
C LEU A 73 -20.48 2.65 -0.52
N GLY A 74 -21.32 1.63 -0.72
CA GLY A 74 -21.48 0.54 0.25
C GLY A 74 -20.20 -0.29 0.41
N ILE A 75 -19.49 -0.55 -0.68
CA ILE A 75 -18.19 -1.23 -0.67
C ILE A 75 -17.13 -0.32 -0.01
N LEU A 76 -17.09 0.96 -0.37
CA LEU A 76 -16.19 1.95 0.22
C LEU A 76 -16.34 2.02 1.75
N GLN A 77 -17.56 2.04 2.26
CA GLN A 77 -17.80 2.05 3.71
C GLN A 77 -17.17 0.81 4.38
N GLY A 78 -17.30 -0.36 3.77
CA GLY A 78 -16.65 -1.58 4.26
C GLY A 78 -15.13 -1.47 4.26
N MET A 79 -14.55 -0.91 3.21
CA MET A 79 -13.11 -0.67 3.12
C MET A 79 -12.62 0.34 4.16
N GLN A 80 -13.40 1.39 4.42
CA GLN A 80 -13.07 2.39 5.46
C GLN A 80 -13.09 1.80 6.86
N GLU A 81 -14.00 0.88 7.16
CA GLU A 81 -14.01 0.16 8.44
C GLU A 81 -12.81 -0.79 8.59
N LEU A 82 -12.30 -1.32 7.49
CA LEU A 82 -11.13 -2.19 7.47
C LEU A 82 -9.81 -1.42 7.62
N ALA A 83 -9.75 -0.14 7.26
CA ALA A 83 -8.52 0.61 7.03
C ALA A 83 -7.52 0.57 8.19
N ASP A 84 -7.94 0.91 9.40
CA ASP A 84 -7.06 0.94 10.58
C ASP A 84 -6.56 -0.48 10.92
N GLN A 85 -7.45 -1.47 10.87
CA GLN A 85 -7.10 -2.87 11.12
C GLN A 85 -6.08 -3.37 10.10
N TYR A 86 -6.26 -3.07 8.82
CA TYR A 86 -5.33 -3.45 7.75
C TYR A 86 -3.91 -2.96 8.03
N VAL A 87 -3.76 -1.67 8.38
CA VAL A 87 -2.43 -1.10 8.66
C VAL A 87 -1.85 -1.69 9.94
N PHE A 88 -2.60 -1.71 11.03
CA PHE A 88 -2.05 -2.20 12.32
C PHE A 88 -1.71 -3.68 12.30
N GLN A 89 -2.47 -4.52 11.63
CA GLN A 89 -2.16 -5.95 11.53
C GLN A 89 -0.84 -6.22 10.82
N GLY A 90 -0.49 -5.44 9.82
CA GLY A 90 0.76 -5.58 9.09
C GLY A 90 1.95 -4.87 9.75
N GLU A 91 1.77 -3.65 10.25
CA GLU A 91 2.89 -2.88 10.83
C GLU A 91 3.26 -3.34 12.24
N MET A 92 2.27 -3.58 13.11
CA MET A 92 2.56 -3.96 14.49
C MET A 92 3.33 -5.28 14.58
N ARG A 93 3.10 -6.20 13.64
CA ARG A 93 3.81 -7.47 13.56
C ARG A 93 5.11 -7.40 12.74
N GLY A 94 5.33 -6.30 12.01
CA GLY A 94 6.55 -6.04 11.24
C GLY A 94 7.70 -5.49 12.11
N ASP A 95 8.83 -5.21 11.48
CA ASP A 95 10.07 -4.75 12.13
C ASP A 95 10.30 -3.24 12.08
N LEU A 96 9.35 -2.44 11.55
CA LEU A 96 9.55 -1.01 11.32
C LEU A 96 9.06 -0.11 12.46
N VAL A 97 8.12 -0.60 13.29
CA VAL A 97 7.57 0.15 14.42
C VAL A 97 7.87 -0.55 15.75
N GLN A 98 7.95 0.22 16.80
CA GLN A 98 7.99 -0.27 18.17
C GLN A 98 6.95 0.42 19.04
N THR A 99 6.61 -0.22 20.17
CA THR A 99 5.63 0.29 21.14
C THR A 99 6.28 1.28 22.09
N THR A 100 5.47 2.25 22.56
CA THR A 100 5.83 3.21 23.61
C THR A 100 5.14 2.86 24.94
N PRO A 101 5.45 3.57 26.04
CA PRO A 101 4.69 3.42 27.29
C PRO A 101 3.18 3.70 27.14
N TYR A 102 2.77 4.49 26.15
CA TYR A 102 1.39 4.90 25.89
C TYR A 102 0.61 3.97 24.94
N THR A 103 1.27 2.95 24.39
CA THR A 103 0.64 2.02 23.43
C THR A 103 -0.57 1.31 24.06
N ASP A 104 -1.69 1.31 23.34
CA ASP A 104 -2.89 0.54 23.68
C ASP A 104 -2.59 -0.97 23.75
N ASN A 105 -3.25 -1.66 24.67
CA ASN A 105 -3.01 -3.09 24.88
C ASN A 105 -3.31 -3.94 23.65
N ASN A 106 -4.31 -3.58 22.83
CA ASN A 106 -4.57 -4.34 21.59
C ASN A 106 -3.41 -4.24 20.61
N LEU A 107 -2.76 -3.07 20.49
CA LEU A 107 -1.57 -2.90 19.67
C LEU A 107 -0.37 -3.65 20.26
N ARG A 108 -0.20 -3.64 21.61
CA ARG A 108 0.87 -4.43 22.26
C ARG A 108 0.71 -5.92 22.01
N TYR A 109 -0.53 -6.44 22.06
CA TYR A 109 -0.81 -7.85 21.82
C TYR A 109 -0.57 -8.25 20.36
N LEU A 110 -0.79 -7.35 19.40
CA LEU A 110 -0.35 -7.57 18.01
C LEU A 110 1.18 -7.60 17.91
N ALA A 111 1.85 -6.62 18.53
CA ALA A 111 3.32 -6.47 18.43
C ALA A 111 4.07 -7.66 18.99
N ASN A 112 3.63 -8.24 20.10
CA ASN A 112 4.29 -9.38 20.75
C ASN A 112 3.67 -10.74 20.39
N PHE A 113 2.78 -10.79 19.38
CA PHE A 113 2.13 -12.03 18.92
C PHE A 113 1.30 -12.75 19.99
N SER A 114 0.67 -12.00 20.91
CA SER A 114 -0.25 -12.53 21.91
C SER A 114 -1.71 -12.12 21.67
N ALA A 115 -2.02 -11.56 20.50
CA ALA A 115 -3.37 -11.19 20.13
C ALA A 115 -4.31 -12.41 20.16
N ASN A 116 -5.51 -12.18 20.65
CA ASN A 116 -6.56 -13.20 20.70
C ASN A 116 -7.84 -12.64 20.06
N THR A 117 -8.85 -13.47 19.95
CA THR A 117 -10.13 -13.15 19.30
C THR A 117 -10.93 -12.00 19.95
N THR A 118 -10.48 -11.43 21.07
CA THR A 118 -11.08 -10.23 21.70
C THR A 118 -10.36 -8.95 21.33
N ASN A 119 -9.24 -9.04 20.59
CA ASN A 119 -8.50 -7.88 20.12
C ASN A 119 -9.35 -7.07 19.12
N LYS A 120 -9.44 -5.76 19.32
CA LYS A 120 -10.29 -4.90 18.47
C LYS A 120 -9.82 -4.82 17.02
N TYR A 121 -8.53 -5.13 16.76
CA TYR A 121 -7.92 -5.18 15.43
C TYR A 121 -7.80 -6.61 14.89
N ASP A 122 -8.50 -7.57 15.49
CA ASP A 122 -8.57 -8.96 15.04
C ASP A 122 -10.02 -9.33 14.76
N SER A 123 -10.60 -8.75 13.71
CA SER A 123 -11.98 -8.99 13.31
C SER A 123 -12.07 -9.46 11.86
N ALA A 124 -12.32 -10.75 11.66
CA ALA A 124 -12.59 -11.31 10.34
C ALA A 124 -13.89 -10.74 9.73
N TYR A 125 -14.84 -10.34 10.57
CA TYR A 125 -16.12 -9.78 10.15
C TYR A 125 -15.98 -8.57 9.20
N VAL A 126 -15.03 -7.67 9.44
CA VAL A 126 -14.87 -6.48 8.59
C VAL A 126 -14.45 -6.84 7.16
N TYR A 127 -13.63 -7.88 6.99
CA TYR A 127 -13.27 -8.43 5.67
C TYR A 127 -14.48 -9.08 5.01
N TYR A 128 -15.21 -9.93 5.73
CA TYR A 128 -16.39 -10.61 5.19
C TYR A 128 -17.52 -9.65 4.83
N ARG A 129 -17.61 -8.51 5.51
CA ARG A 129 -18.54 -7.45 5.14
C ARG A 129 -18.21 -6.89 3.75
N VAL A 130 -16.95 -6.62 3.46
CA VAL A 130 -16.52 -6.19 2.11
C VAL A 130 -16.82 -7.27 1.09
N ILE A 131 -16.46 -8.53 1.37
CA ILE A 131 -16.71 -9.67 0.50
C ILE A 131 -18.21 -9.82 0.19
N ASN A 132 -19.05 -9.74 1.23
CA ASN A 132 -20.50 -9.90 1.04
C ASN A 132 -21.11 -8.75 0.23
N ASN A 133 -20.65 -7.51 0.42
CA ASN A 133 -21.06 -6.38 -0.42
C ASN A 133 -20.65 -6.61 -1.88
N CYS A 134 -19.44 -7.13 -2.13
CA CYS A 134 -19.01 -7.49 -3.48
C CYS A 134 -19.85 -8.62 -4.06
N ASN A 135 -20.14 -9.68 -3.27
CA ASN A 135 -20.97 -10.79 -3.72
C ASN A 135 -22.39 -10.32 -4.08
N TYR A 136 -22.97 -9.45 -3.24
CA TYR A 136 -24.29 -8.87 -3.51
C TYR A 136 -24.31 -8.08 -4.82
N TYR A 137 -23.33 -7.20 -5.01
CA TYR A 137 -23.19 -6.45 -6.26
C TYR A 137 -23.04 -7.37 -7.48
N ILE A 138 -22.14 -8.34 -7.43
CA ILE A 138 -21.86 -9.27 -8.53
C ILE A 138 -23.11 -10.07 -8.92
N ALA A 139 -23.94 -10.44 -7.93
CA ALA A 139 -25.17 -11.22 -8.17
C ALA A 139 -26.32 -10.41 -8.77
N HIS A 140 -26.33 -9.06 -8.61
CA HIS A 140 -27.50 -8.24 -8.98
C HIS A 140 -27.21 -7.25 -10.13
N VAL A 141 -25.95 -7.02 -10.50
CA VAL A 141 -25.59 -6.06 -11.56
C VAL A 141 -26.01 -6.59 -12.95
N ASP A 142 -26.63 -5.72 -13.77
CA ASP A 142 -26.91 -6.01 -15.16
C ASP A 142 -25.71 -5.73 -16.06
N THR A 143 -24.90 -6.75 -16.31
CA THR A 143 -23.72 -6.67 -17.18
C THR A 143 -24.06 -6.53 -18.66
N THR A 144 -25.33 -6.68 -19.06
CA THR A 144 -25.81 -6.53 -20.45
C THR A 144 -26.22 -5.10 -20.77
N LEU A 145 -26.34 -4.24 -19.77
CA LEU A 145 -26.76 -2.85 -19.90
C LEU A 145 -25.80 -2.07 -20.80
N ARG A 146 -26.34 -1.40 -21.82
CA ARG A 146 -25.56 -0.68 -22.83
C ARG A 146 -25.97 0.78 -22.97
N THR A 147 -24.97 1.61 -23.31
CA THR A 147 -25.18 2.95 -23.86
C THR A 147 -24.40 3.03 -25.19
N GLY A 148 -25.13 3.01 -26.31
CA GLY A 148 -24.53 2.85 -27.63
C GLY A 148 -23.87 1.47 -27.79
N SER A 149 -22.58 1.44 -28.12
CA SER A 149 -21.79 0.22 -28.25
C SER A 149 -21.13 -0.24 -26.95
N SER A 150 -21.11 0.60 -25.90
CA SER A 150 -20.36 0.36 -24.66
C SER A 150 -21.25 -0.28 -23.59
N TYR A 151 -20.70 -1.28 -22.89
CA TYR A 151 -21.31 -1.85 -21.70
C TYR A 151 -21.07 -0.94 -20.50
N VAL A 152 -22.13 -0.48 -19.85
CA VAL A 152 -22.07 0.56 -18.82
C VAL A 152 -21.45 0.02 -17.53
N MET A 153 -21.84 -1.20 -17.12
CA MET A 153 -21.49 -1.75 -15.80
C MET A 153 -20.24 -2.62 -15.79
N MET A 154 -19.66 -2.93 -16.96
CA MET A 154 -18.60 -3.94 -17.04
C MET A 154 -17.32 -3.54 -16.32
N ASN A 155 -16.91 -2.26 -16.38
CA ASN A 155 -15.70 -1.81 -15.70
C ASN A 155 -15.84 -1.95 -14.18
N GLU A 156 -16.99 -1.55 -13.64
CA GLU A 156 -17.27 -1.65 -12.21
C GLU A 156 -17.44 -3.12 -11.77
N TYR A 157 -18.13 -3.93 -12.55
CA TYR A 157 -18.28 -5.36 -12.31
C TYR A 157 -16.93 -6.09 -12.20
N VAL A 158 -16.03 -5.82 -13.12
CA VAL A 158 -14.68 -6.40 -13.13
C VAL A 158 -13.86 -5.90 -11.94
N ALA A 159 -13.93 -4.62 -11.64
CA ALA A 159 -13.23 -4.02 -10.51
C ALA A 159 -13.73 -4.55 -9.15
N VAL A 160 -15.03 -4.76 -9.00
CA VAL A 160 -15.62 -5.38 -7.79
C VAL A 160 -15.18 -6.83 -7.62
N LYS A 161 -15.08 -7.60 -8.71
CA LYS A 161 -14.50 -8.96 -8.65
C LYS A 161 -13.05 -8.94 -8.20
N ALA A 162 -12.24 -8.02 -8.72
CA ALA A 162 -10.85 -7.86 -8.31
C ALA A 162 -10.75 -7.46 -6.82
N LEU A 163 -11.61 -6.55 -6.34
CA LEU A 163 -11.65 -6.15 -4.94
C LEU A 163 -12.04 -7.31 -4.03
N ARG A 164 -13.01 -8.13 -4.42
CA ARG A 164 -13.37 -9.35 -3.68
C ARG A 164 -12.19 -10.30 -3.57
N ALA A 165 -11.46 -10.54 -4.66
CA ALA A 165 -10.30 -11.41 -4.68
C ALA A 165 -9.20 -10.88 -3.77
N TRP A 166 -8.90 -9.59 -3.84
CA TRP A 166 -7.96 -8.94 -2.93
C TRP A 166 -8.36 -9.11 -1.47
N THR A 167 -9.64 -8.91 -1.14
CA THR A 167 -10.11 -9.03 0.25
C THR A 167 -9.95 -10.45 0.78
N TYR A 168 -10.21 -11.48 -0.03
CA TYR A 168 -9.93 -12.87 0.33
C TYR A 168 -8.43 -13.14 0.52
N MET A 169 -7.56 -12.56 -0.32
CA MET A 169 -6.11 -12.66 -0.11
C MET A 169 -5.68 -12.05 1.23
N GLN A 170 -6.25 -10.89 1.60
CA GLN A 170 -5.95 -10.29 2.90
C GLN A 170 -6.39 -11.21 4.06
N LEU A 171 -7.58 -11.81 3.97
CA LEU A 171 -8.02 -12.81 4.96
C LEU A 171 -7.02 -13.96 5.09
N ALA A 172 -6.56 -14.53 3.97
CA ALA A 172 -5.60 -15.62 3.99
C ALA A 172 -4.22 -15.19 4.54
N ARG A 173 -3.79 -13.97 4.26
CA ARG A 173 -2.56 -13.39 4.84
C ARG A 173 -2.65 -13.25 6.36
N VAL A 174 -3.84 -12.89 6.87
CA VAL A 174 -4.06 -12.66 8.30
C VAL A 174 -4.31 -13.96 9.06
N TYR A 175 -5.17 -14.85 8.52
CA TYR A 175 -5.72 -16.01 9.25
C TYR A 175 -5.27 -17.36 8.70
N GLY A 176 -4.61 -17.41 7.57
CA GLY A 176 -4.14 -18.63 6.91
C GLY A 176 -5.25 -19.31 6.10
N SER A 177 -6.11 -20.08 6.75
CA SER A 177 -7.25 -20.75 6.10
C SER A 177 -8.56 -20.15 6.61
N VAL A 178 -9.50 -19.91 5.68
CA VAL A 178 -10.72 -19.14 5.97
C VAL A 178 -11.92 -19.71 5.20
N PRO A 179 -13.15 -19.61 5.74
CA PRO A 179 -14.37 -19.98 5.03
C PRO A 179 -14.50 -19.23 3.70
N PHE A 180 -14.76 -19.95 2.63
CA PHE A 180 -14.85 -19.39 1.27
C PHE A 180 -16.24 -19.54 0.67
N TYR A 181 -16.84 -18.43 0.23
CA TYR A 181 -18.13 -18.39 -0.47
C TYR A 181 -18.20 -17.20 -1.42
N THR A 182 -19.00 -17.32 -2.48
CA THR A 182 -19.18 -16.30 -3.52
C THR A 182 -20.63 -15.88 -3.74
N GLU A 183 -21.57 -16.50 -3.03
CA GLU A 183 -22.96 -16.09 -2.97
C GLU A 183 -23.19 -14.98 -1.95
N PRO A 184 -24.15 -14.06 -2.16
CA PRO A 184 -24.51 -13.05 -1.16
C PRO A 184 -25.23 -13.69 0.02
N LEU A 185 -24.80 -13.36 1.24
CA LEU A 185 -25.47 -13.78 2.46
C LEU A 185 -26.37 -12.62 2.94
N THR A 186 -27.68 -12.83 2.84
CA THR A 186 -28.70 -11.82 3.17
C THR A 186 -29.45 -12.12 4.49
N GLN A 187 -29.27 -13.33 5.03
CA GLN A 187 -29.92 -13.78 6.26
C GLN A 187 -28.90 -14.36 7.23
N ILE A 188 -29.06 -14.10 8.52
CA ILE A 188 -28.20 -14.62 9.58
C ILE A 188 -28.14 -16.15 9.57
N SER A 189 -29.25 -16.82 9.21
CA SER A 189 -29.32 -18.28 9.10
C SER A 189 -28.42 -18.89 8.03
N GLN A 190 -27.90 -18.08 7.11
CA GLN A 190 -26.93 -18.50 6.08
C GLN A 190 -25.50 -18.48 6.59
N ILE A 191 -25.25 -17.80 7.71
CA ILE A 191 -23.92 -17.70 8.32
C ILE A 191 -23.67 -18.98 9.12
N ASP A 192 -23.16 -20.00 8.44
CA ASP A 192 -22.69 -21.24 9.07
C ASP A 192 -21.30 -21.55 8.50
N ASN A 193 -20.27 -21.31 9.29
CA ASN A 193 -18.88 -21.52 8.89
C ASN A 193 -18.63 -22.99 8.49
N ASN A 194 -19.36 -23.95 9.05
CA ASN A 194 -19.21 -25.37 8.72
C ASN A 194 -19.82 -25.72 7.36
N ARG A 195 -20.60 -24.85 6.76
CA ARG A 195 -21.22 -25.04 5.46
C ARG A 195 -20.26 -24.77 4.31
N TYR A 196 -19.29 -23.89 4.53
CA TYR A 196 -18.38 -23.41 3.50
C TYR A 196 -17.00 -24.08 3.62
N PRO A 197 -16.36 -24.44 2.49
CA PRO A 197 -15.00 -24.97 2.53
C PRO A 197 -14.05 -23.92 3.09
N GLU A 198 -13.09 -24.36 3.88
CA GLU A 198 -11.96 -23.50 4.27
C GLU A 198 -10.90 -23.56 3.17
N LEU A 199 -10.47 -22.41 2.68
CA LEU A 199 -9.41 -22.27 1.70
C LEU A 199 -8.26 -21.43 2.27
N ASP A 200 -7.07 -21.90 2.00
CA ASP A 200 -5.83 -21.15 2.19
C ASP A 200 -5.56 -20.24 0.97
N MET A 201 -4.43 -19.54 0.97
CA MET A 201 -4.03 -18.67 -0.13
C MET A 201 -4.05 -19.38 -1.48
N ALA A 202 -3.51 -20.59 -1.57
CA ALA A 202 -3.46 -21.36 -2.81
C ALA A 202 -4.85 -21.78 -3.29
N GLY A 203 -5.72 -22.19 -2.37
CA GLY A 203 -7.12 -22.50 -2.64
C GLY A 203 -7.91 -21.29 -3.15
N ILE A 204 -7.74 -20.13 -2.52
CA ILE A 204 -8.37 -18.87 -2.92
C ILE A 204 -7.93 -18.46 -4.32
N VAL A 205 -6.62 -18.49 -4.59
CA VAL A 205 -6.07 -18.16 -5.92
C VAL A 205 -6.61 -19.12 -6.97
N SER A 206 -6.61 -20.43 -6.69
CA SER A 206 -7.18 -21.44 -7.59
C SER A 206 -8.67 -21.20 -7.90
N ALA A 207 -9.44 -20.73 -6.92
CA ALA A 207 -10.87 -20.50 -7.08
C ALA A 207 -11.20 -19.21 -7.86
N LEU A 208 -10.36 -18.17 -7.76
CA LEU A 208 -10.71 -16.83 -8.26
C LEU A 208 -9.87 -16.34 -9.44
N ALA A 209 -8.61 -16.79 -9.59
CA ALA A 209 -7.74 -16.25 -10.62
C ALA A 209 -8.25 -16.49 -12.04
N GLY A 210 -8.72 -17.70 -12.36
CA GLY A 210 -9.25 -18.02 -13.69
C GLY A 210 -10.46 -17.18 -14.09
N ASP A 211 -11.29 -16.79 -13.13
CA ASP A 211 -12.42 -15.89 -13.38
C ASP A 211 -11.97 -14.44 -13.66
N LEU A 212 -10.82 -14.02 -13.13
CA LEU A 212 -10.25 -12.70 -13.39
C LEU A 212 -9.42 -12.66 -14.69
N GLU A 213 -8.71 -13.73 -15.05
CA GLU A 213 -7.86 -13.80 -16.25
C GLU A 213 -8.64 -13.51 -17.54
N GLN A 214 -9.92 -13.91 -17.64
CA GLN A 214 -10.73 -13.64 -18.82
C GLN A 214 -10.88 -12.15 -19.16
N TYR A 215 -10.64 -11.26 -18.19
CA TYR A 215 -10.75 -9.81 -18.37
C TYR A 215 -9.42 -9.15 -18.71
N THR A 216 -8.33 -9.91 -18.76
CA THR A 216 -7.00 -9.41 -19.12
C THR A 216 -6.54 -9.87 -20.51
N THR A 217 -7.32 -10.75 -21.16
CA THR A 217 -6.97 -11.34 -22.46
C THR A 217 -7.47 -10.51 -23.63
N GLY A 218 -6.64 -10.40 -24.68
CA GLY A 218 -6.96 -9.68 -25.93
C GLY A 218 -6.94 -8.16 -25.79
N ASP A 219 -7.62 -7.48 -26.71
CA ASP A 219 -7.69 -6.01 -26.76
C ASP A 219 -8.72 -5.39 -25.80
N LYS A 220 -9.38 -6.23 -24.98
CA LYS A 220 -10.38 -5.77 -24.02
C LYS A 220 -9.69 -5.17 -22.81
N LEU A 221 -9.86 -3.88 -22.64
CA LEU A 221 -9.45 -3.14 -21.45
C LEU A 221 -10.68 -2.92 -20.58
N TYR A 222 -10.55 -3.27 -19.31
CA TYR A 222 -11.51 -2.92 -18.27
C TYR A 222 -10.80 -2.00 -17.27
N PRO A 223 -10.72 -0.69 -17.56
CA PRO A 223 -10.15 0.27 -16.62
C PRO A 223 -11.00 0.28 -15.34
N VAL A 224 -10.41 0.74 -14.25
CA VAL A 224 -11.19 1.03 -13.05
C VAL A 224 -12.31 2.01 -13.37
N PRO A 225 -13.47 1.92 -12.69
CA PRO A 225 -14.59 2.82 -12.96
C PRO A 225 -14.18 4.29 -12.76
N ASP A 226 -14.66 5.14 -13.65
CA ASP A 226 -14.53 6.60 -13.54
C ASP A 226 -15.92 7.19 -13.28
N TYR A 227 -16.13 7.75 -12.10
CA TYR A 227 -17.40 8.38 -11.72
C TYR A 227 -17.42 9.89 -12.00
N GLY A 228 -16.34 10.43 -12.55
CA GLY A 228 -16.15 11.86 -12.80
C GLY A 228 -16.03 12.69 -11.51
N ASN A 229 -15.72 13.97 -11.69
CA ASN A 229 -15.69 14.92 -10.58
C ASN A 229 -17.11 15.35 -10.21
N THR A 230 -17.79 14.59 -9.37
CA THR A 230 -19.09 14.98 -8.85
C THR A 230 -18.92 15.92 -7.65
N PRO A 231 -19.57 17.10 -7.61
CA PRO A 231 -19.41 18.09 -6.54
C PRO A 231 -19.73 17.58 -5.13
N GLN A 232 -20.56 16.54 -5.03
CA GLN A 232 -20.94 15.94 -3.74
C GLN A 232 -19.87 15.04 -3.14
N TYR A 233 -18.82 14.69 -3.90
CA TYR A 233 -17.67 13.89 -3.47
C TYR A 233 -16.37 14.70 -3.53
N ALA A 234 -16.45 16.00 -3.28
CA ALA A 234 -15.40 17.00 -3.51
C ALA A 234 -14.03 16.71 -2.88
N ASN A 235 -13.93 15.74 -1.98
CA ASN A 235 -12.69 15.48 -1.24
C ASN A 235 -11.97 14.19 -1.65
N PHE A 236 -12.58 13.34 -2.48
CA PHE A 236 -11.93 12.11 -2.97
C PHE A 236 -12.59 11.59 -4.24
N ASP A 237 -11.78 10.92 -5.05
CA ASP A 237 -12.24 10.18 -6.22
C ASP A 237 -12.52 8.72 -5.81
N PRO A 238 -13.77 8.24 -5.87
CA PRO A 238 -14.12 6.89 -5.46
C PRO A 238 -13.53 5.81 -6.37
N SER A 239 -13.02 6.14 -7.55
CA SER A 239 -12.34 5.18 -8.42
C SER A 239 -11.10 4.56 -7.79
N TYR A 240 -10.42 5.29 -6.91
CA TYR A 240 -9.19 4.80 -6.26
C TYR A 240 -9.38 3.68 -5.24
N ILE A 241 -10.60 3.33 -4.83
CA ILE A 241 -10.82 2.14 -3.99
C ILE A 241 -10.76 0.84 -4.80
N PHE A 242 -10.87 0.92 -6.11
CA PHE A 242 -10.89 -0.24 -6.97
C PHE A 242 -9.50 -0.65 -7.41
N PHE A 243 -9.37 -1.92 -7.70
CA PHE A 243 -8.11 -2.54 -8.07
C PHE A 243 -8.08 -2.81 -9.58
N PRO A 244 -7.02 -2.40 -10.29
CA PRO A 244 -6.76 -2.93 -11.61
C PRO A 244 -6.61 -4.46 -11.55
N VAL A 245 -7.28 -5.18 -12.44
CA VAL A 245 -7.31 -6.65 -12.42
C VAL A 245 -5.92 -7.25 -12.53
N ASP A 246 -5.08 -6.68 -13.42
CA ASP A 246 -3.71 -7.16 -13.59
C ASP A 246 -2.88 -7.04 -12.32
N VAL A 247 -3.10 -5.98 -11.50
CA VAL A 247 -2.38 -5.83 -10.23
C VAL A 247 -2.80 -6.92 -9.25
N VAL A 248 -4.09 -7.20 -9.13
CA VAL A 248 -4.59 -8.25 -8.23
C VAL A 248 -4.14 -9.63 -8.69
N LEU A 249 -4.18 -9.93 -9.98
CA LEU A 249 -3.66 -11.19 -10.52
C LEU A 249 -2.16 -11.35 -10.28
N GLY A 250 -1.40 -10.26 -10.50
CA GLY A 250 0.03 -10.24 -10.17
C GLY A 250 0.29 -10.64 -8.71
N GLU A 251 -0.45 -10.04 -7.78
CA GLU A 251 -0.36 -10.35 -6.35
C GLU A 251 -0.76 -11.80 -6.03
N MET A 252 -1.87 -12.28 -6.59
CA MET A 252 -2.32 -13.65 -6.40
C MET A 252 -1.25 -14.66 -6.84
N TYR A 253 -0.63 -14.41 -7.97
CA TYR A 253 0.41 -15.28 -8.52
C TYR A 253 1.74 -15.14 -7.78
N LEU A 254 2.09 -13.93 -7.32
CA LEU A 254 3.28 -13.72 -6.49
C LEU A 254 3.18 -14.49 -5.16
N GLU A 255 2.04 -14.39 -4.48
CA GLU A 255 1.78 -15.09 -3.20
C GLU A 255 1.80 -16.61 -3.33
N THR A 256 1.48 -17.13 -4.50
CA THR A 256 1.46 -18.58 -4.77
C THR A 256 2.69 -19.07 -5.54
N GLY A 257 3.69 -18.21 -5.74
CA GLY A 257 4.97 -18.56 -6.38
C GLY A 257 4.88 -18.82 -7.88
N GLN A 258 3.81 -18.38 -8.53
CA GLN A 258 3.66 -18.42 -9.99
C GLN A 258 4.29 -17.17 -10.61
N TYR A 259 5.60 -17.01 -10.43
CA TYR A 259 6.33 -15.78 -10.70
C TYR A 259 6.30 -15.33 -12.16
N ASP A 260 6.27 -16.26 -13.11
CA ASP A 260 6.13 -15.99 -14.54
C ASP A 260 4.81 -15.30 -14.85
N LYS A 261 3.71 -15.78 -14.28
CA LYS A 261 2.40 -15.15 -14.42
C LYS A 261 2.34 -13.80 -13.69
N ALA A 262 2.90 -13.74 -12.47
CA ALA A 262 2.96 -12.48 -11.71
C ALA A 262 3.68 -11.40 -12.51
N ALA A 263 4.88 -11.68 -13.03
CA ALA A 263 5.65 -10.77 -13.85
C ALA A 263 4.89 -10.33 -15.11
N ASN A 264 4.22 -11.28 -15.80
CA ASN A 264 3.44 -10.95 -16.99
C ASN A 264 2.30 -9.97 -16.69
N HIS A 265 1.56 -10.17 -15.61
CA HIS A 265 0.46 -9.26 -15.23
C HIS A 265 0.98 -7.89 -14.81
N TYR A 266 2.09 -7.80 -14.06
CA TYR A 266 2.68 -6.52 -13.69
C TYR A 266 3.19 -5.75 -14.92
N ILE A 267 3.88 -6.42 -15.86
CA ILE A 267 4.33 -5.82 -17.12
C ILE A 267 3.13 -5.36 -17.95
N HIS A 268 2.07 -6.16 -18.00
CA HIS A 268 0.85 -5.84 -18.72
C HIS A 268 0.18 -4.58 -18.13
N TYR A 269 0.08 -4.50 -16.80
CA TYR A 269 -0.43 -3.31 -16.13
C TYR A 269 0.41 -2.07 -16.45
N LEU A 270 1.73 -2.15 -16.27
CA LEU A 270 2.65 -1.03 -16.53
C LEU A 270 2.61 -0.57 -17.98
N THR A 271 2.51 -1.50 -18.92
CA THR A 271 2.42 -1.18 -20.37
C THR A 271 1.07 -0.54 -20.73
N ARG A 272 -0.02 -0.98 -20.12
CA ARG A 272 -1.35 -0.41 -20.36
C ARG A 272 -1.48 1.01 -19.83
N LEU A 273 -0.90 1.30 -18.67
CA LEU A 273 -0.85 2.66 -18.15
C LEU A 273 -0.21 3.64 -19.13
N ALA A 274 0.85 3.21 -19.85
CA ALA A 274 1.48 4.05 -20.87
C ALA A 274 0.56 4.42 -22.04
N GLN A 275 -0.48 3.62 -22.28
CA GLN A 275 -1.41 3.82 -23.40
C GLN A 275 -2.66 4.63 -23.02
N THR A 276 -2.88 4.88 -21.74
CA THR A 276 -4.03 5.66 -21.25
C THR A 276 -3.61 7.10 -20.95
N THR A 277 -4.58 7.98 -20.76
CA THR A 277 -4.34 9.38 -20.32
C THR A 277 -3.63 9.50 -18.98
N HIS A 278 -3.47 8.39 -18.26
CA HIS A 278 -2.72 8.25 -17.01
C HIS A 278 -1.26 7.84 -17.25
N SER A 279 -0.68 8.13 -18.41
CA SER A 279 0.72 7.84 -18.73
C SER A 279 1.73 8.41 -17.72
N ALA A 280 1.33 9.40 -16.92
CA ALA A 280 2.13 9.91 -15.80
C ALA A 280 2.40 8.86 -14.71
N TYR A 281 1.56 7.83 -14.59
CA TYR A 281 1.70 6.78 -13.56
C TYR A 281 2.75 5.71 -13.87
N MET A 282 3.15 5.54 -15.12
CA MET A 282 4.31 4.68 -15.43
C MET A 282 5.63 5.25 -14.93
N GLN A 283 5.58 6.49 -14.54
CA GLN A 283 6.74 7.25 -14.15
C GLN A 283 6.40 7.93 -12.82
N PRO A 284 6.59 7.22 -11.70
CA PRO A 284 6.37 7.80 -10.38
C PRO A 284 7.11 9.14 -10.22
N TYR A 285 8.07 9.41 -11.11
CA TYR A 285 8.87 10.63 -11.10
C TYR A 285 8.95 11.25 -12.49
N THR A 286 8.09 12.22 -12.75
CA THR A 286 8.27 13.12 -13.89
C THR A 286 9.49 14.02 -13.65
N SER A 287 10.04 14.61 -14.70
CA SER A 287 11.17 15.55 -14.60
C SER A 287 10.92 16.71 -13.64
N SER A 288 9.66 17.06 -13.37
CA SER A 288 9.25 18.06 -12.39
C SER A 288 9.24 17.54 -10.94
N ASN A 289 9.17 16.21 -10.74
CA ASN A 289 9.14 15.55 -9.44
C ASN A 289 10.51 14.94 -9.08
N ARG A 290 11.58 15.36 -9.72
CA ARG A 290 12.93 14.85 -9.43
C ARG A 290 13.25 14.99 -7.96
N MET A 291 13.55 13.87 -7.34
CA MET A 291 14.19 13.88 -6.03
C MET A 291 15.61 14.38 -6.21
N LEU A 292 15.97 15.47 -5.53
CA LEU A 292 17.28 16.11 -5.49
C LEU A 292 18.07 16.11 -6.82
N ARG A 293 17.95 17.19 -7.54
CA ARG A 293 19.04 17.63 -8.42
C ARG A 293 20.17 18.23 -7.58
N LEU A 294 21.38 17.90 -7.93
CA LEU A 294 22.54 18.57 -7.35
C LEU A 294 22.70 20.03 -7.74
N ASP A 295 22.09 20.45 -8.86
CA ASP A 295 21.96 21.86 -9.20
C ASP A 295 21.22 22.66 -8.11
N ASP A 296 20.47 21.94 -7.27
CA ASP A 296 19.81 22.51 -6.09
C ASP A 296 20.72 22.48 -4.82
N LEU A 297 21.89 21.84 -4.88
CA LEU A 297 22.87 21.84 -3.81
C LEU A 297 23.92 22.92 -4.06
N PRO A 298 24.28 23.77 -3.08
CA PRO A 298 25.35 24.74 -3.23
C PRO A 298 26.69 24.03 -3.46
N SER A 299 27.62 24.72 -4.13
CA SER A 299 28.98 24.22 -4.40
C SER A 299 29.81 23.91 -3.14
N ASP A 300 29.37 24.42 -2.00
CA ASP A 300 29.91 24.24 -0.65
C ASP A 300 28.92 23.51 0.24
N TRP A 301 28.51 22.36 -0.21
CA TRP A 301 27.49 21.54 0.39
C TRP A 301 27.76 21.24 1.88
N ASP A 302 26.80 21.65 2.71
CA ASP A 302 26.75 21.36 4.14
C ASP A 302 25.51 20.50 4.42
N PRO A 303 25.64 19.29 5.01
CA PRO A 303 24.51 18.43 5.35
C PRO A 303 23.50 19.07 6.33
N SER A 304 23.88 20.09 7.07
CA SER A 304 22.98 20.86 7.93
C SER A 304 22.17 21.93 7.18
N ASN A 305 22.39 22.11 5.87
CA ASN A 305 21.75 23.16 5.10
C ASN A 305 20.29 22.82 4.78
N THR A 306 19.41 23.81 5.02
CA THR A 306 17.95 23.77 4.85
C THR A 306 17.45 23.44 3.43
N GLN A 307 18.33 23.35 2.43
CA GLN A 307 17.95 22.96 1.07
C GLN A 307 17.50 21.48 0.97
N PHE A 308 17.90 20.64 1.91
CA PHE A 308 17.35 19.29 2.05
C PHE A 308 15.85 19.29 2.32
N SER A 309 15.31 20.30 2.98
CA SER A 309 13.87 20.42 3.21
C SER A 309 13.06 20.42 1.90
N LYS A 310 13.64 20.85 0.78
CA LYS A 310 12.98 20.83 -0.54
C LYS A 310 12.86 19.42 -1.13
N ALA A 311 13.81 18.55 -0.86
CA ALA A 311 13.71 17.14 -1.27
C ALA A 311 12.60 16.43 -0.51
N TYR A 312 12.44 16.73 0.76
CA TYR A 312 11.39 16.16 1.62
C TYR A 312 10.01 16.64 1.20
N SER A 313 9.88 17.93 0.89
CA SER A 313 8.61 18.48 0.40
C SER A 313 8.14 17.86 -0.93
N ARG A 314 9.06 17.29 -1.70
CA ARG A 314 8.72 16.58 -2.95
C ARG A 314 8.18 15.18 -2.71
N TRP A 315 8.72 14.44 -1.73
CA TRP A 315 8.15 13.15 -1.34
C TRP A 315 6.75 13.30 -0.76
N ASP A 316 6.56 14.29 0.10
CA ASP A 316 5.24 14.67 0.61
C ASP A 316 4.29 15.06 -0.54
N ALA A 317 4.79 15.75 -1.57
CA ALA A 317 4.02 16.06 -2.77
C ALA A 317 3.65 14.82 -3.61
N ILE A 318 4.45 13.76 -3.64
CA ILE A 318 4.10 12.49 -4.29
C ILE A 318 2.92 11.86 -3.55
N PHE A 319 2.98 11.78 -2.23
CA PHE A 319 1.86 11.30 -1.41
C PHE A 319 0.63 12.21 -1.49
N SER A 320 0.82 13.52 -1.52
CA SER A 320 -0.27 14.49 -1.64
C SER A 320 -0.79 14.64 -3.07
N GLY A 321 0.06 14.37 -4.07
CA GLY A 321 -0.22 14.62 -5.48
C GLY A 321 -0.96 13.50 -6.23
N TYR A 322 -1.26 12.38 -5.61
CA TYR A 322 -1.91 11.18 -6.21
C TYR A 322 -1.11 10.45 -7.30
N ASN A 323 0.10 10.87 -7.61
CA ASN A 323 0.80 10.42 -8.81
C ASN A 323 1.35 8.99 -8.71
N ASP A 324 1.49 8.44 -7.51
CA ASP A 324 1.98 7.08 -7.27
C ASP A 324 0.88 6.11 -6.82
N PHE A 325 -0.29 6.61 -6.43
CA PHE A 325 -1.37 5.75 -5.95
C PHE A 325 -2.05 4.99 -7.09
N VAL A 326 -2.07 3.67 -6.96
CA VAL A 326 -2.90 2.77 -7.77
C VAL A 326 -4.23 2.54 -7.09
N THR A 327 -4.20 2.23 -5.81
CA THR A 327 -5.39 2.00 -4.98
C THR A 327 -5.13 2.50 -3.57
N TYR A 328 -6.07 3.25 -3.02
CA TYR A 328 -6.03 3.69 -1.62
C TYR A 328 -7.44 3.74 -1.02
N ILE A 329 -7.52 3.67 0.30
CA ILE A 329 -8.78 3.87 1.02
C ILE A 329 -8.86 5.35 1.42
N PRO A 330 -9.82 6.13 0.87
CA PRO A 330 -10.03 7.50 1.31
C PRO A 330 -10.69 7.52 2.68
N MET A 331 -10.09 8.26 3.62
CA MET A 331 -10.62 8.49 4.96
C MET A 331 -10.88 9.97 5.18
N ASN A 332 -11.64 10.34 6.19
CA ASN A 332 -11.82 11.72 6.59
C ASN A 332 -11.05 12.04 7.87
N ALA A 333 -10.41 13.19 7.88
CA ALA A 333 -9.80 13.74 9.09
C ALA A 333 -10.86 14.27 10.10
N SER A 334 -12.10 14.48 9.66
CA SER A 334 -13.20 15.02 10.46
C SER A 334 -14.28 13.97 10.69
N SER A 335 -14.63 13.72 11.95
CA SER A 335 -15.71 12.81 12.35
C SER A 335 -17.11 13.20 11.83
N LEU A 336 -17.27 14.40 11.30
CA LEU A 336 -18.55 14.90 10.79
C LEU A 336 -18.84 14.50 9.34
N GLN A 337 -17.85 13.97 8.62
CA GLN A 337 -17.94 13.77 7.15
C GLN A 337 -17.71 12.33 6.69
N GLY A 338 -17.64 11.36 7.60
CA GLY A 338 -17.42 9.96 7.24
C GLY A 338 -16.52 9.20 8.19
N ALA A 339 -15.95 8.10 7.73
CA ALA A 339 -15.10 7.25 8.56
C ALA A 339 -13.79 7.97 8.92
N THR A 340 -13.53 8.09 10.21
CA THR A 340 -12.27 8.61 10.75
C THR A 340 -11.29 7.48 10.96
N THR A 341 -10.00 7.79 10.78
CA THR A 341 -8.91 6.88 11.09
C THR A 341 -8.20 7.28 12.38
N MET A 342 -7.77 6.28 13.14
CA MET A 342 -6.95 6.46 14.34
C MET A 342 -5.45 6.49 14.04
N LEU A 343 -5.05 6.27 12.79
CA LEU A 343 -3.64 6.20 12.40
C LEU A 343 -2.86 7.47 12.73
N PRO A 344 -3.32 8.70 12.36
CA PRO A 344 -2.59 9.92 12.68
C PRO A 344 -2.31 10.07 14.17
N VAL A 345 -3.33 9.89 15.01
CA VAL A 345 -3.22 10.02 16.47
C VAL A 345 -2.33 8.93 17.07
N THR A 346 -2.45 7.69 16.58
CA THR A 346 -1.69 6.55 17.08
C THR A 346 -0.19 6.70 16.77
N TYR A 347 0.15 7.21 15.60
CA TYR A 347 1.52 7.52 15.22
C TYR A 347 2.02 8.86 15.78
N GLY A 348 1.13 9.69 16.33
CA GLY A 348 1.49 10.91 17.02
C GLY A 348 1.43 12.19 16.18
N TYR A 349 0.71 12.20 15.06
CA TYR A 349 0.60 13.39 14.20
C TYR A 349 -0.24 14.52 14.82
N ASP A 350 -1.26 14.19 15.61
CA ASP A 350 -2.13 15.21 16.24
C ASP A 350 -1.65 15.52 17.68
N PHE A 351 -0.64 16.40 17.78
CA PHE A 351 0.03 16.71 19.05
C PHE A 351 -0.69 17.73 19.89
N TYR A 352 -1.56 18.53 19.29
CA TYR A 352 -2.20 19.63 19.99
C TYR A 352 -3.62 19.26 20.35
N ALA A 353 -3.82 18.77 21.58
CA ALA A 353 -5.16 18.76 22.14
C ALA A 353 -5.43 20.11 22.80
N THR A 354 -6.60 20.66 22.52
CA THR A 354 -7.11 21.83 23.24
C THR A 354 -7.60 21.37 24.61
N ASP A 355 -7.02 21.85 25.68
CA ASP A 355 -7.45 21.57 27.03
C ASP A 355 -8.85 22.20 27.31
N LYS A 356 -9.44 21.86 28.47
CA LYS A 356 -10.77 22.36 28.85
C LYS A 356 -10.82 23.90 29.03
N THR A 357 -9.65 24.56 29.01
CA THR A 357 -9.52 26.02 29.13
C THR A 357 -9.30 26.70 27.79
N GLY A 358 -9.25 25.93 26.71
CA GLY A 358 -9.06 26.45 25.34
C GLY A 358 -7.58 26.66 24.96
N ASN A 359 -6.64 26.23 25.80
CA ASN A 359 -5.21 26.32 25.46
C ASN A 359 -4.76 25.08 24.70
N SER A 360 -4.00 25.28 23.64
CA SER A 360 -3.35 24.18 22.92
C SER A 360 -2.25 23.59 23.81
N ARG A 361 -2.37 22.32 24.14
CA ARG A 361 -1.38 21.57 24.90
C ARG A 361 -0.73 20.54 23.98
N TYR A 362 0.57 20.52 23.97
CA TYR A 362 1.34 19.43 23.38
C TYR A 362 1.12 18.15 24.21
N ILE A 363 0.71 17.07 23.54
CA ILE A 363 0.53 15.76 24.17
C ILE A 363 1.58 14.83 23.57
N ASP A 364 2.58 14.49 24.35
CA ASP A 364 3.59 13.48 23.97
C ASP A 364 3.12 12.09 24.42
N GLU A 365 1.99 11.65 23.87
CA GLU A 365 1.37 10.35 24.15
C GLU A 365 1.27 9.49 22.90
N ARG A 366 2.24 9.64 21.97
CA ARG A 366 2.29 8.80 20.79
C ARG A 366 2.37 7.33 21.18
N GLN A 367 1.58 6.51 20.52
CA GLN A 367 1.52 5.09 20.84
C GLN A 367 2.57 4.26 20.11
N LEU A 368 3.07 4.75 18.98
CA LEU A 368 4.04 4.07 18.13
C LEU A 368 5.18 4.99 17.79
N GLU A 369 6.36 4.40 17.64
CA GLU A 369 7.55 5.07 17.14
C GLU A 369 8.30 4.18 16.15
N ALA A 370 9.18 4.77 15.36
CA ALA A 370 10.05 4.03 14.46
C ALA A 370 10.98 3.11 15.25
N SER A 371 11.16 1.88 14.82
CA SER A 371 12.04 0.92 15.48
C SER A 371 13.52 1.26 15.22
N GLU A 372 14.40 0.80 16.11
CA GLU A 372 15.84 0.86 15.87
C GLU A 372 16.24 0.12 14.58
N SER A 373 15.54 -0.95 14.23
CA SER A 373 15.77 -1.70 12.99
C SER A 373 15.58 -0.82 11.76
N TYR A 374 14.50 -0.04 11.73
CA TYR A 374 14.22 0.90 10.65
C TYR A 374 15.25 2.04 10.63
N LEU A 375 15.54 2.64 11.78
CA LEU A 375 16.50 3.75 11.88
C LEU A 375 17.91 3.33 11.46
N ASN A 376 18.35 2.12 11.85
CA ASN A 376 19.62 1.57 11.41
C ASN A 376 19.66 1.34 9.91
N LEU A 377 18.58 0.85 9.31
CA LEU A 377 18.48 0.67 7.86
C LEU A 377 18.60 2.00 7.12
N VAL A 378 17.84 3.01 7.54
CA VAL A 378 17.91 4.37 6.99
C VAL A 378 19.33 4.92 7.04
N ASN A 379 19.97 4.83 8.21
CA ASN A 379 21.32 5.39 8.43
C ASN A 379 22.44 4.61 7.71
N SER A 380 22.21 3.34 7.38
CA SER A 380 23.18 2.50 6.65
C SER A 380 23.08 2.62 5.13
N THR A 381 22.05 3.30 4.61
CA THR A 381 21.88 3.53 3.19
C THR A 381 22.77 4.65 2.70
N ASP A 382 23.55 4.40 1.64
CA ASP A 382 24.39 5.42 1.02
C ASP A 382 23.54 6.42 0.23
N PHE A 383 23.91 7.69 0.32
CA PHE A 383 23.34 8.75 -0.50
C PHE A 383 24.32 9.16 -1.61
N TYR A 384 23.89 9.10 -2.85
CA TYR A 384 24.69 9.37 -4.03
C TYR A 384 24.39 10.76 -4.58
N TYR A 385 25.43 11.56 -4.79
CA TYR A 385 25.29 12.89 -5.33
C TYR A 385 26.29 13.16 -6.48
N LEU A 386 25.87 13.97 -7.44
CA LEU A 386 26.66 14.34 -8.61
C LEU A 386 27.51 15.58 -8.27
N SER A 387 28.81 15.51 -8.38
CA SER A 387 29.67 16.69 -8.30
C SER A 387 30.10 17.14 -9.71
N THR A 388 29.98 18.43 -9.97
CA THR A 388 30.53 19.05 -11.18
C THR A 388 31.88 19.67 -10.83
N THR A 389 32.97 19.08 -11.33
CA THR A 389 34.25 19.79 -11.32
C THR A 389 34.22 20.86 -12.39
N SER A 390 34.48 22.10 -12.04
CA SER A 390 34.29 23.32 -12.82
C SER A 390 35.12 23.45 -14.10
N THR A 391 35.88 22.45 -14.50
CA THR A 391 36.85 22.57 -15.60
C THR A 391 36.73 21.51 -16.70
N THR A 392 35.95 20.48 -16.50
CA THR A 392 35.74 19.43 -17.51
C THR A 392 34.35 18.85 -17.37
N SER A 393 33.77 18.44 -18.49
CA SER A 393 32.48 17.75 -18.61
C SER A 393 32.39 16.39 -17.86
N ASN A 394 33.33 16.10 -16.98
CA ASN A 394 33.38 14.85 -16.23
C ASN A 394 32.50 14.99 -14.97
N ARG A 395 31.35 14.35 -15.03
CA ARG A 395 30.46 14.18 -13.90
C ARG A 395 30.92 12.97 -13.09
N VAL A 396 31.01 13.13 -11.78
CA VAL A 396 31.36 12.05 -10.85
C VAL A 396 30.30 11.99 -9.79
N ILE A 397 29.74 10.80 -9.58
CA ILE A 397 28.82 10.55 -8.47
C ILE A 397 29.66 10.19 -7.24
N ASN A 398 29.42 10.90 -6.16
CA ASN A 398 30.06 10.71 -4.86
C ASN A 398 29.05 10.16 -3.86
N ILE A 399 29.53 9.66 -2.73
CA ILE A 399 28.74 9.16 -1.61
C ILE A 399 28.78 10.18 -0.47
N ALA A 400 27.62 10.43 0.14
CA ALA A 400 27.50 11.24 1.35
C ALA A 400 26.82 10.44 2.47
N PRO A 401 27.21 10.66 3.75
CA PRO A 401 26.66 9.94 4.89
C PRO A 401 25.32 10.57 5.37
N LEU A 402 24.34 10.64 4.48
CA LEU A 402 23.03 11.23 4.79
C LEU A 402 21.98 10.21 5.19
N GLY A 403 22.23 8.96 4.90
CA GLY A 403 21.21 7.93 4.95
C GLY A 403 20.13 8.09 3.88
N ASP A 404 19.09 7.32 4.00
CA ASP A 404 17.95 7.35 3.08
C ASP A 404 17.07 8.57 3.36
N THR A 405 16.93 9.44 2.36
CA THR A 405 16.21 10.71 2.52
C THR A 405 14.68 10.56 2.62
N ARG A 406 14.11 9.38 2.27
CA ARG A 406 12.68 9.08 2.50
C ARG A 406 12.30 9.18 3.98
N TYR A 407 13.24 8.90 4.88
CA TYR A 407 13.07 9.07 6.32
C TYR A 407 12.44 10.42 6.68
N LYS A 408 12.96 11.50 6.12
CA LYS A 408 12.50 12.86 6.46
C LYS A 408 11.09 13.21 5.97
N SER A 409 10.52 12.41 5.06
CA SER A 409 9.13 12.58 4.60
C SER A 409 8.12 11.85 5.47
N VAL A 410 8.56 10.85 6.22
CA VAL A 410 7.70 10.01 7.05
C VAL A 410 7.96 10.14 8.55
N ILE A 411 9.06 10.78 8.92
CA ILE A 411 9.43 11.07 10.30
C ILE A 411 9.64 12.59 10.45
N HIS A 412 9.08 13.15 11.48
CA HIS A 412 9.35 14.52 11.92
C HIS A 412 10.15 14.52 13.20
N GLU A 413 11.14 15.41 13.26
CA GLU A 413 11.99 15.64 14.42
C GLU A 413 11.81 17.09 14.86
N ASP A 414 11.58 17.30 16.14
CA ASP A 414 11.48 18.62 16.75
C ASP A 414 12.43 18.70 17.95
N GLU A 415 13.30 19.71 17.95
CA GLU A 415 14.21 19.96 19.06
C GLU A 415 13.49 20.79 20.12
N ASP A 416 13.38 20.23 21.31
CA ASP A 416 12.89 20.96 22.47
C ASP A 416 14.02 21.84 23.00
N ALA A 417 13.94 23.14 22.69
CA ALA A 417 14.98 24.12 23.08
C ALA A 417 15.17 24.28 24.60
N GLU A 418 14.25 23.80 25.44
CA GLU A 418 14.35 23.88 26.90
C GLU A 418 15.07 22.65 27.50
N THR A 419 14.97 21.50 26.84
CA THR A 419 15.44 20.21 27.36
C THR A 419 16.56 19.58 26.55
N ASP A 420 16.97 20.18 25.44
CA ASP A 420 17.92 19.62 24.45
C ASP A 420 17.48 18.18 23.98
N SER A 421 16.22 17.84 24.15
CA SER A 421 15.68 16.55 23.73
C SER A 421 15.08 16.64 22.33
N VAL A 422 15.39 15.66 21.48
CA VAL A 422 14.77 15.52 20.17
C VAL A 422 13.50 14.68 20.31
N LYS A 423 12.37 15.25 19.90
CA LYS A 423 11.11 14.54 19.81
C LYS A 423 10.95 14.02 18.38
N VAL A 424 10.66 12.76 18.24
CA VAL A 424 10.55 12.08 16.94
C VAL A 424 9.19 11.41 16.83
N TRP A 425 8.49 11.60 15.69
CA TRP A 425 7.22 10.95 15.44
C TRP A 425 6.97 10.63 13.96
N ILE A 426 6.13 9.66 13.74
CA ILE A 426 5.77 9.20 12.39
C ILE A 426 4.65 10.09 11.83
N THR A 427 4.89 10.71 10.67
CA THR A 427 3.96 11.63 9.99
C THR A 427 3.30 11.03 8.75
N LYS A 428 3.48 9.73 8.51
CA LYS A 428 2.99 9.05 7.30
C LYS A 428 1.51 9.31 6.99
N PHE A 429 0.67 9.38 8.02
CA PHE A 429 -0.77 9.55 7.90
C PHE A 429 -1.23 10.97 8.23
N ASN A 430 -0.45 11.99 7.89
CA ASN A 430 -0.86 13.39 8.00
C ASN A 430 -2.02 13.74 7.05
N ASN A 431 -2.26 12.93 6.02
CA ASN A 431 -3.44 12.99 5.17
C ASN A 431 -4.31 11.74 5.36
N ALA A 432 -5.58 11.86 5.04
CA ALA A 432 -6.58 10.82 5.27
C ALA A 432 -6.64 9.77 4.13
N ARG A 433 -5.49 9.33 3.62
CA ARG A 433 -5.41 8.32 2.55
C ARG A 433 -4.58 7.15 3.02
N ILE A 434 -5.17 5.97 2.95
CA ILE A 434 -4.48 4.74 3.33
C ILE A 434 -4.03 4.04 2.05
N PRO A 435 -2.73 4.04 1.70
CA PRO A 435 -2.23 3.39 0.50
C PRO A 435 -2.44 1.87 0.59
N ILE A 436 -2.89 1.26 -0.50
CA ILE A 436 -2.99 -0.19 -0.65
C ILE A 436 -1.98 -0.66 -1.69
N TYR A 437 -2.05 -0.07 -2.90
CA TYR A 437 -1.06 -0.26 -3.93
C TYR A 437 -0.58 1.07 -4.46
N ARG A 438 0.72 1.15 -4.70
CA ARG A 438 1.40 2.23 -5.41
C ARG A 438 2.07 1.68 -6.66
N THR A 439 2.43 2.51 -7.61
CA THR A 439 3.23 2.08 -8.77
C THR A 439 4.55 1.45 -8.33
N SER A 440 5.16 2.00 -7.27
CA SER A 440 6.35 1.42 -6.64
C SER A 440 6.12 0.00 -6.12
N THR A 441 4.90 -0.32 -5.62
CA THR A 441 4.55 -1.69 -5.22
C THR A 441 4.60 -2.64 -6.41
N VAL A 442 4.00 -2.24 -7.53
CA VAL A 442 4.01 -3.05 -8.76
C VAL A 442 5.43 -3.28 -9.27
N LEU A 443 6.26 -2.25 -9.26
CA LEU A 443 7.67 -2.34 -9.70
C LEU A 443 8.49 -3.24 -8.78
N LEU A 444 8.39 -3.10 -7.48
CA LEU A 444 9.15 -3.90 -6.52
C LEU A 444 8.68 -5.37 -6.49
N HIS A 445 7.37 -5.62 -6.63
CA HIS A 445 6.86 -6.99 -6.76
C HIS A 445 7.25 -7.63 -8.10
N LEU A 446 7.35 -6.85 -9.18
CA LEU A 446 7.94 -7.32 -10.43
C LEU A 446 9.42 -7.68 -10.27
N ALA A 447 10.20 -6.86 -9.54
CA ALA A 447 11.59 -7.15 -9.22
C ALA A 447 11.71 -8.47 -8.42
N GLU A 448 10.84 -8.67 -7.43
CA GLU A 448 10.77 -9.93 -6.67
C GLU A 448 10.48 -11.12 -7.59
N ALA A 449 9.49 -10.99 -8.48
CA ALA A 449 9.17 -12.04 -9.45
C ALA A 449 10.35 -12.36 -10.37
N PHE A 450 11.03 -11.36 -10.92
CA PHE A 450 12.23 -11.56 -11.73
C PHE A 450 13.36 -12.25 -10.96
N ASN A 451 13.61 -11.83 -9.73
CA ASN A 451 14.60 -12.46 -8.87
C ASN A 451 14.31 -13.95 -8.67
N ARG A 452 13.06 -14.30 -8.37
CA ARG A 452 12.62 -15.69 -8.15
C ARG A 452 12.59 -16.52 -9.44
N LEU A 453 12.49 -15.88 -10.60
CA LEU A 453 12.67 -16.53 -11.92
C LEU A 453 14.15 -16.75 -12.30
N GLY A 454 15.06 -16.41 -11.41
CA GLY A 454 16.50 -16.57 -11.61
C GLY A 454 17.13 -15.44 -12.41
N MET A 455 16.56 -14.25 -12.37
CA MET A 455 17.06 -13.02 -13.02
C MET A 455 17.36 -11.93 -11.96
N PRO A 456 18.32 -12.14 -11.04
CA PRO A 456 18.65 -11.17 -9.99
C PRO A 456 19.21 -9.86 -10.57
N ASP A 457 19.85 -9.89 -11.72
CA ASP A 457 20.30 -8.72 -12.47
C ASP A 457 19.13 -7.86 -12.97
N ALA A 458 18.06 -8.46 -13.50
CA ALA A 458 16.86 -7.75 -13.90
C ALA A 458 16.10 -7.17 -12.67
N ALA A 459 16.06 -7.90 -11.58
CA ALA A 459 15.48 -7.40 -10.33
C ALA A 459 16.25 -6.18 -9.80
N PHE A 460 17.57 -6.26 -9.79
CA PHE A 460 18.43 -5.14 -9.39
C PHE A 460 18.29 -3.93 -10.33
N ALA A 461 18.08 -4.16 -11.62
CA ALA A 461 17.85 -3.08 -12.58
C ALA A 461 16.63 -2.23 -12.21
N ILE A 462 15.56 -2.84 -11.73
CA ILE A 462 14.37 -2.10 -11.27
C ILE A 462 14.70 -1.19 -10.08
N LEU A 463 15.59 -1.62 -9.19
CA LEU A 463 16.06 -0.79 -8.08
C LEU A 463 16.95 0.36 -8.57
N LYS A 464 17.87 0.09 -9.50
CA LYS A 464 18.90 1.00 -9.95
C LYS A 464 18.43 1.95 -11.03
N ASP A 465 17.89 1.42 -12.14
CA ASP A 465 17.63 2.16 -13.37
C ASP A 465 16.15 2.19 -13.76
N GLY A 466 15.28 1.44 -13.08
CA GLY A 466 13.87 1.27 -13.43
C GLY A 466 13.67 0.35 -14.64
N ILE A 467 12.41 0.29 -15.11
CA ILE A 467 12.08 -0.42 -16.36
C ILE A 467 12.16 0.57 -17.51
N ASN A 468 13.19 0.42 -18.33
CA ASN A 468 13.40 1.25 -19.50
C ASN A 468 14.03 0.44 -20.65
N GLU A 469 14.27 1.07 -21.78
CA GLU A 469 14.85 0.38 -22.94
C GLU A 469 16.25 -0.20 -22.67
N TYR A 470 17.02 0.36 -21.74
CA TYR A 470 18.37 -0.11 -21.42
C TYR A 470 18.38 -1.49 -20.75
N LEU A 471 17.27 -1.91 -20.15
CA LEU A 471 17.11 -3.24 -19.58
C LEU A 471 17.19 -4.34 -20.67
N VAL A 472 16.69 -4.05 -21.86
CA VAL A 472 16.54 -5.05 -22.94
C VAL A 472 17.41 -4.79 -24.18
N ARG A 473 18.07 -3.63 -24.28
CA ARG A 473 18.96 -3.30 -25.43
C ARG A 473 20.23 -4.13 -25.40
N GLU A 474 20.63 -4.63 -26.59
CA GLU A 474 21.92 -5.28 -26.74
C GLU A 474 23.05 -4.24 -26.81
N ASP A 475 22.90 -3.22 -27.66
CA ASP A 475 23.90 -2.16 -27.83
C ASP A 475 23.61 -0.96 -26.93
N GLY A 476 24.56 -0.61 -26.05
CA GLY A 476 24.44 0.52 -25.11
C GLY A 476 23.39 0.33 -24.03
N GLY A 477 23.00 -0.91 -23.75
CA GLY A 477 22.13 -1.27 -22.65
C GLY A 477 22.87 -1.41 -21.33
N ALA A 478 22.14 -1.76 -20.28
CA ALA A 478 22.69 -2.00 -18.95
C ALA A 478 23.71 -3.16 -18.99
N ALA A 479 24.98 -2.83 -18.76
CA ALA A 479 26.09 -3.79 -18.92
C ALA A 479 26.04 -4.95 -17.92
N TYR A 480 25.40 -4.76 -16.77
CA TYR A 480 25.26 -5.78 -15.73
C TYR A 480 24.13 -6.78 -16.02
N ILE A 481 23.27 -6.53 -17.02
CA ILE A 481 22.25 -7.49 -17.47
C ILE A 481 22.92 -8.55 -18.34
N THR A 482 22.81 -9.80 -17.91
CA THR A 482 23.40 -10.91 -18.67
C THR A 482 22.68 -11.15 -20.00
N PRO A 483 23.36 -11.68 -21.03
CA PRO A 483 22.72 -12.04 -22.30
C PRO A 483 21.56 -13.04 -22.12
N GLU A 484 21.68 -13.98 -21.17
CA GLU A 484 20.65 -14.95 -20.82
C GLU A 484 19.41 -14.29 -20.25
N THR A 485 19.59 -13.36 -19.31
CA THR A 485 18.47 -12.58 -18.74
C THR A 485 17.79 -11.74 -19.81
N ARG A 486 18.55 -11.05 -20.65
CA ARG A 486 18.00 -10.22 -21.73
C ARG A 486 17.20 -11.05 -22.72
N LEU A 487 17.72 -12.21 -23.13
CA LEU A 487 16.99 -13.16 -23.99
C LEU A 487 15.70 -13.64 -23.30
N ALA A 488 15.76 -14.02 -22.03
CA ALA A 488 14.59 -14.46 -21.27
C ALA A 488 13.53 -13.36 -21.21
N LEU A 489 13.90 -12.13 -20.88
CA LEU A 489 12.98 -10.98 -20.81
C LEU A 489 12.28 -10.73 -22.16
N THR A 490 13.03 -10.71 -23.26
CA THR A 490 12.50 -10.36 -24.59
C THR A 490 11.71 -11.49 -25.25
N THR A 491 11.98 -12.75 -24.90
CA THR A 491 11.26 -13.91 -25.44
C THR A 491 10.04 -14.31 -24.60
N THR A 492 10.13 -14.21 -23.29
CA THR A 492 9.04 -14.61 -22.38
C THR A 492 7.98 -13.52 -22.27
N TYR A 493 8.39 -12.25 -22.31
CA TYR A 493 7.48 -11.12 -22.15
C TYR A 493 7.39 -10.31 -23.46
N PRO A 494 6.40 -10.58 -24.32
CA PRO A 494 6.29 -9.90 -25.63
C PRO A 494 6.25 -8.38 -25.52
N LEU A 495 5.73 -7.85 -24.40
CA LEU A 495 5.67 -6.41 -24.16
C LEU A 495 7.04 -5.77 -23.92
N LEU A 496 8.05 -6.54 -23.50
CA LEU A 496 9.43 -6.12 -23.36
C LEU A 496 10.27 -6.35 -24.63
N SER A 497 9.68 -6.93 -25.69
CA SER A 497 10.37 -7.17 -26.95
C SER A 497 10.80 -5.86 -27.63
N GLU A 498 11.77 -5.96 -28.54
CA GLU A 498 12.24 -4.82 -29.32
C GLU A 498 11.12 -4.11 -30.10
N ALA A 499 10.13 -4.87 -30.61
CA ALA A 499 8.98 -4.32 -31.32
C ALA A 499 8.09 -3.41 -30.45
N ASN A 500 8.12 -3.61 -29.14
CA ASN A 500 7.37 -2.81 -28.17
C ASN A 500 8.24 -1.80 -27.41
N ARG A 501 9.54 -1.75 -27.71
CA ARG A 501 10.51 -0.87 -27.03
C ARG A 501 10.06 0.59 -26.96
N SER A 502 9.45 1.13 -28.01
CA SER A 502 8.94 2.50 -28.03
C SER A 502 7.88 2.79 -26.96
N LYS A 503 7.20 1.77 -26.44
CA LYS A 503 6.23 1.93 -25.34
C LYS A 503 6.91 2.16 -23.98
N PHE A 504 8.20 1.79 -23.89
CA PHE A 504 9.05 2.03 -22.71
C PHE A 504 10.09 3.12 -22.99
N ALA A 505 10.16 3.64 -24.22
CA ALA A 505 11.32 4.33 -24.78
C ALA A 505 11.41 5.80 -24.44
N GLU A 506 10.38 6.38 -23.85
CA GLU A 506 10.60 7.71 -23.31
C GLU A 506 11.30 7.56 -21.95
N SER A 507 12.55 7.14 -22.07
CA SER A 507 13.50 6.83 -21.01
C SER A 507 13.82 8.00 -20.07
N TYR A 508 13.31 9.16 -20.36
CA TYR A 508 13.51 10.38 -19.55
C TYR A 508 13.07 10.25 -18.10
N ASN A 509 12.39 9.20 -17.75
CA ASN A 509 11.61 9.20 -16.53
C ASN A 509 11.57 7.86 -15.81
N ALA A 510 12.22 6.83 -16.32
CA ALA A 510 12.34 5.56 -15.63
C ALA A 510 13.55 5.63 -14.70
N TYR A 511 13.29 5.98 -13.45
CA TYR A 511 14.29 5.91 -12.38
C TYR A 511 14.11 4.62 -11.60
N GLY A 512 15.21 4.09 -11.09
CA GLY A 512 15.16 3.00 -10.13
C GLY A 512 14.53 3.43 -8.81
N ILE A 513 13.86 2.50 -8.17
CA ILE A 513 13.17 2.75 -6.89
C ILE A 513 14.14 3.23 -5.81
N HIS A 514 15.36 2.67 -5.79
CA HIS A 514 16.37 3.06 -4.81
C HIS A 514 16.73 4.55 -4.86
N MET A 515 16.64 5.19 -6.04
CA MET A 515 16.89 6.63 -6.18
C MET A 515 15.90 7.51 -5.41
N HIS A 516 14.77 6.98 -4.96
CA HIS A 516 13.79 7.75 -4.21
C HIS A 516 14.36 8.32 -2.91
N GLY A 517 15.24 7.57 -2.26
CA GLY A 517 15.88 7.98 -1.02
C GLY A 517 17.39 8.13 -1.09
N SER A 518 18.05 7.49 -2.07
CA SER A 518 19.50 7.46 -2.17
C SER A 518 20.10 8.41 -3.21
N GLY A 519 19.30 9.22 -3.90
CA GLY A 519 19.82 10.18 -4.86
C GLY A 519 20.23 9.54 -6.20
N TYR A 520 21.43 9.84 -6.72
CA TYR A 520 21.90 9.39 -8.04
C TYR A 520 22.45 7.96 -8.03
N ALA A 521 21.60 6.99 -7.74
CA ALA A 521 21.99 5.57 -7.81
C ALA A 521 22.02 5.00 -9.24
N SER A 522 21.36 5.65 -10.21
CA SER A 522 21.26 5.21 -11.60
C SER A 522 22.49 5.54 -12.42
N ASP A 523 22.77 4.72 -13.43
CA ASP A 523 23.74 5.02 -14.47
C ASP A 523 23.16 5.92 -15.58
N PHE A 524 21.88 6.27 -15.54
CA PHE A 524 21.25 7.17 -16.46
C PHE A 524 21.46 8.63 -16.05
N ASP A 525 22.18 9.38 -16.90
CA ASP A 525 22.36 10.82 -16.74
C ASP A 525 21.18 11.56 -17.36
N VAL A 526 20.26 11.98 -16.52
CA VAL A 526 19.02 12.65 -16.93
C VAL A 526 19.29 13.98 -17.62
N ASP A 527 20.32 14.71 -17.17
CA ASP A 527 20.60 16.05 -17.67
C ASP A 527 21.15 16.02 -19.09
N ASN A 528 21.89 14.95 -19.42
CA ASN A 528 22.44 14.75 -20.75
C ASN A 528 21.63 13.75 -21.59
N ASN A 529 20.61 13.13 -21.00
CA ASN A 529 19.82 12.07 -21.64
C ASN A 529 20.69 10.93 -22.18
N VAL A 530 21.67 10.48 -21.39
CA VAL A 530 22.64 9.46 -21.76
C VAL A 530 22.76 8.42 -20.67
N TYR A 531 22.75 7.15 -21.06
CA TYR A 531 23.12 6.05 -20.19
C TYR A 531 24.64 5.87 -20.19
N THR A 532 25.29 6.01 -19.04
CA THR A 532 26.75 5.87 -18.87
C THR A 532 27.02 4.72 -17.90
N PRO A 533 27.35 3.52 -18.38
CA PRO A 533 27.64 2.38 -17.53
C PRO A 533 28.74 2.68 -16.52
N GLY A 534 28.49 2.36 -15.23
CA GLY A 534 29.43 2.58 -14.15
C GLY A 534 29.55 4.05 -13.69
N LEU A 535 28.60 4.91 -14.06
CA LEU A 535 28.54 6.28 -13.59
C LEU A 535 28.28 6.33 -12.07
N SER A 536 27.36 5.53 -11.58
CA SER A 536 27.01 5.42 -10.16
C SER A 536 27.84 4.36 -9.44
N PRO A 537 28.26 4.58 -8.18
CA PRO A 537 28.84 3.53 -7.32
C PRO A 537 27.87 2.40 -6.95
N TYR A 538 26.55 2.59 -7.11
CA TYR A 538 25.53 1.58 -6.87
C TYR A 538 25.57 0.51 -7.98
N GLN A 539 26.47 -0.46 -7.82
CA GLN A 539 26.74 -1.50 -8.82
C GLN A 539 26.32 -2.88 -8.29
N LEU A 540 25.74 -3.71 -9.17
CA LEU A 540 25.20 -5.03 -8.84
C LEU A 540 26.20 -5.88 -8.04
N ASP A 541 27.41 -6.11 -8.59
CA ASP A 541 28.39 -7.00 -7.98
C ASP A 541 28.85 -6.51 -6.59
N THR A 542 28.97 -5.19 -6.43
CA THR A 542 29.38 -4.57 -5.16
C THR A 542 28.28 -4.71 -4.13
N ILE A 543 27.05 -4.32 -4.43
CA ILE A 543 25.93 -4.31 -3.49
C ILE A 543 25.54 -5.73 -3.12
N VAL A 544 25.45 -6.65 -4.08
CA VAL A 544 25.17 -8.07 -3.84
C VAL A 544 26.27 -8.72 -3.01
N GLY A 545 27.54 -8.43 -3.32
CA GLY A 545 28.67 -8.94 -2.55
C GLY A 545 28.66 -8.49 -1.09
N LEU A 546 28.34 -7.23 -0.82
CA LEU A 546 28.18 -6.69 0.55
C LEU A 546 27.03 -7.38 1.27
N LYS A 547 25.89 -7.58 0.60
CA LYS A 547 24.72 -8.26 1.19
C LYS A 547 25.01 -9.73 1.48
N MET A 548 25.74 -10.43 0.60
CA MET A 548 26.19 -11.80 0.85
C MET A 548 27.06 -11.88 2.10
N LEU A 549 27.99 -10.96 2.28
CA LEU A 549 28.84 -10.89 3.48
C LEU A 549 28.01 -10.63 4.74
N GLU A 550 27.02 -9.76 4.66
CA GLU A 550 26.07 -9.51 5.76
C GLU A 550 25.31 -10.78 6.15
N ILE A 551 24.76 -11.52 5.16
CA ILE A 551 24.06 -12.79 5.37
C ILE A 551 24.99 -13.80 6.06
N GLN A 552 26.22 -13.95 5.56
CA GLN A 552 27.22 -14.84 6.13
C GLN A 552 27.50 -14.51 7.60
N ASN A 553 27.76 -13.25 7.91
CA ASN A 553 28.09 -12.79 9.26
C ASN A 553 26.89 -12.90 10.21
N THR A 554 25.70 -12.60 9.71
CA THR A 554 24.47 -12.55 10.53
C THR A 554 23.97 -13.94 10.89
N TYR A 555 23.97 -14.87 9.94
CA TYR A 555 23.36 -16.19 10.10
C TYR A 555 24.38 -17.33 10.24
N GLY A 556 25.69 -17.04 10.14
CA GLY A 556 26.74 -18.03 10.25
C GLY A 556 26.70 -19.09 9.14
N VAL A 557 26.18 -18.72 7.97
CA VAL A 557 26.04 -19.60 6.81
C VAL A 557 27.18 -19.37 5.83
N ALA A 558 27.60 -20.41 5.12
CA ALA A 558 28.56 -20.24 4.04
C ALA A 558 27.84 -19.66 2.82
N VAL A 559 28.24 -18.49 2.37
CA VAL A 559 27.74 -17.87 1.14
C VAL A 559 28.79 -18.07 0.06
N GLY A 560 28.36 -18.68 -1.05
CA GLY A 560 29.18 -18.91 -2.22
C GLY A 560 29.03 -17.82 -3.26
N THR A 561 29.38 -18.14 -4.50
CA THR A 561 29.23 -17.29 -5.68
C THR A 561 28.25 -17.90 -6.68
N THR A 562 27.32 -18.71 -6.19
CA THR A 562 26.31 -19.34 -7.04
C THR A 562 25.20 -18.35 -7.40
N LYS A 563 24.47 -18.63 -8.47
CA LYS A 563 23.27 -17.85 -8.83
C LYS A 563 22.25 -17.82 -7.69
N GLN A 564 22.12 -18.92 -6.92
CA GLN A 564 21.24 -18.99 -5.75
C GLN A 564 21.67 -18.00 -4.66
N ASP A 565 22.97 -17.86 -4.40
CA ASP A 565 23.47 -16.88 -3.45
C ASP A 565 23.14 -15.44 -3.88
N SER A 566 23.27 -15.14 -5.16
CA SER A 566 22.87 -13.85 -5.73
C SER A 566 21.36 -13.60 -5.57
N ILE A 567 20.52 -14.61 -5.82
CA ILE A 567 19.06 -14.50 -5.64
C ILE A 567 18.72 -14.24 -4.18
N ASN A 568 19.32 -14.94 -3.22
CA ASN A 568 19.09 -14.74 -1.80
C ASN A 568 19.55 -13.32 -1.35
N ALA A 569 20.68 -12.85 -1.85
CA ALA A 569 21.19 -11.52 -1.53
C ALA A 569 20.28 -10.42 -2.13
N VAL A 570 19.87 -10.55 -3.38
CA VAL A 570 18.95 -9.59 -4.02
C VAL A 570 17.58 -9.61 -3.33
N GLU A 571 17.11 -10.76 -2.86
CA GLU A 571 15.87 -10.83 -2.08
C GLU A 571 15.97 -10.06 -0.76
N ASP A 572 17.11 -10.11 -0.06
CA ASP A 572 17.34 -9.32 1.15
C ASP A 572 17.47 -7.82 0.83
N ILE A 573 18.10 -7.45 -0.31
CA ILE A 573 18.12 -6.07 -0.80
C ILE A 573 16.70 -5.56 -1.10
N LEU A 574 15.87 -6.36 -1.76
CA LEU A 574 14.46 -6.03 -2.01
C LEU A 574 13.68 -5.90 -0.70
N CYS A 575 13.95 -6.76 0.29
CA CYS A 575 13.33 -6.67 1.61
C CYS A 575 13.66 -5.35 2.32
N ASP A 576 14.90 -4.88 2.21
CA ASP A 576 15.33 -3.60 2.76
C ASP A 576 14.69 -2.44 1.98
N GLU A 577 14.58 -2.55 0.66
CA GLU A 577 13.91 -1.54 -0.18
C GLU A 577 12.41 -1.46 0.12
N TYR A 578 11.71 -2.58 0.38
CA TYR A 578 10.32 -2.57 0.87
C TYR A 578 10.19 -1.80 2.18
N ALA A 579 11.14 -1.98 3.12
CA ALA A 579 11.15 -1.27 4.38
C ALA A 579 11.29 0.25 4.22
N LEU A 580 12.13 0.69 3.29
CA LEU A 580 12.38 2.10 3.02
C LEU A 580 11.23 2.74 2.23
N GLU A 581 10.72 2.05 1.21
CA GLU A 581 9.71 2.58 0.30
C GLU A 581 8.29 2.55 0.91
N PHE A 582 7.93 1.47 1.61
CA PHE A 582 6.59 1.24 2.16
C PHE A 582 6.52 1.37 3.67
N ALA A 583 7.47 2.10 4.27
CA ALA A 583 7.48 2.30 5.71
C ALA A 583 6.11 2.74 6.23
N PHE A 584 5.59 2.00 7.19
CA PHE A 584 4.35 2.28 7.94
C PHE A 584 3.05 2.12 7.15
N GLU A 585 3.05 1.53 5.94
CA GLU A 585 1.86 1.38 5.07
C GLU A 585 1.01 0.14 5.36
N GLY A 586 1.42 -0.75 6.26
CA GLY A 586 0.61 -1.93 6.66
C GLY A 586 0.96 -3.23 5.92
N THR A 587 1.98 -3.25 5.07
CA THR A 587 2.36 -4.44 4.30
C THR A 587 3.49 -5.24 4.92
N ARG A 588 4.29 -4.63 5.78
CA ARG A 588 5.61 -5.11 6.19
C ARG A 588 5.66 -6.55 6.68
N PHE A 589 4.76 -6.94 7.58
CA PHE A 589 4.77 -8.31 8.11
C PHE A 589 4.45 -9.36 7.04
N TYR A 590 3.56 -9.05 6.13
CA TYR A 590 3.17 -9.97 5.06
C TYR A 590 4.29 -10.15 4.05
N ASP A 591 5.04 -9.09 3.74
CA ASP A 591 6.26 -9.17 2.92
C ASP A 591 7.31 -10.05 3.60
N LEU A 592 7.55 -9.87 4.91
CA LEU A 592 8.45 -10.73 5.67
C LEU A 592 8.01 -12.20 5.63
N CYS A 593 6.72 -12.49 5.79
CA CYS A 593 6.20 -13.86 5.72
C CYS A 593 6.38 -14.47 4.33
N ARG A 594 6.10 -13.70 3.24
CA ARG A 594 6.27 -14.15 1.87
C ARG A 594 7.74 -14.48 1.58
N LEU A 595 8.65 -13.57 1.91
CA LEU A 595 10.09 -13.78 1.73
C LEU A 595 10.63 -14.93 2.59
N ALA A 596 10.14 -15.10 3.83
CA ALA A 596 10.52 -16.23 4.68
C ALA A 596 10.08 -17.58 4.07
N ARG A 597 8.88 -17.65 3.48
CA ARG A 597 8.44 -18.84 2.73
C ARG A 597 9.37 -19.14 1.55
N HIS A 598 9.76 -18.13 0.78
CA HIS A 598 10.71 -18.28 -0.32
C HIS A 598 12.04 -18.86 0.16
N LYS A 599 12.58 -18.32 1.25
CA LYS A 599 13.85 -18.78 1.86
C LYS A 599 13.79 -20.21 2.36
N ASN A 600 12.62 -20.75 2.64
CA ASN A 600 12.40 -22.15 2.99
C ASN A 600 12.15 -23.05 1.76
N GLY A 601 12.17 -22.51 0.55
CA GLY A 601 11.89 -23.28 -0.66
C GLY A 601 10.41 -23.69 -0.83
N HIS A 602 9.49 -23.07 -0.09
CA HIS A 602 8.04 -23.36 -0.17
C HIS A 602 7.34 -22.59 -1.30
N ALA A 603 8.09 -21.89 -2.12
CA ALA A 603 7.55 -21.22 -3.28
C ALA A 603 7.33 -22.24 -4.40
N SER A 604 6.14 -22.19 -4.91
CA SER A 604 5.47 -23.02 -5.89
C SER A 604 6.30 -23.77 -6.93
N SER A 605 5.80 -24.93 -7.22
CA SER A 605 6.25 -25.92 -8.21
C SER A 605 6.15 -25.51 -9.69
N THR A 606 5.73 -24.31 -10.04
CA THR A 606 5.46 -23.95 -11.44
C THR A 606 6.49 -22.99 -12.06
N SER A 607 7.40 -22.43 -11.27
CA SER A 607 8.50 -21.65 -11.83
C SER A 607 9.60 -22.57 -12.33
N SER A 608 10.26 -22.19 -13.43
CA SER A 608 11.48 -22.86 -13.91
C SER A 608 12.61 -22.85 -12.86
N PHE A 609 12.45 -22.06 -11.83
CA PHE A 609 13.25 -22.00 -10.63
C PHE A 609 12.50 -22.78 -9.56
N ASP A 610 12.87 -24.03 -9.34
CA ASP A 610 12.15 -25.04 -8.56
C ASP A 610 12.16 -24.82 -7.04
N GLY A 611 12.59 -23.65 -6.56
CA GLY A 611 12.65 -23.38 -5.14
C GLY A 611 13.50 -24.38 -4.38
N SER A 612 14.64 -24.79 -4.96
CA SER A 612 15.62 -25.61 -4.23
C SER A 612 15.80 -25.05 -2.83
N PRO A 613 15.73 -25.90 -1.78
CA PRO A 613 15.85 -25.42 -0.41
C PRO A 613 17.06 -24.53 -0.30
N ALA A 614 16.89 -23.41 0.40
CA ALA A 614 17.97 -22.48 0.60
C ALA A 614 19.24 -23.25 1.01
N THR A 615 20.33 -22.98 0.36
CA THR A 615 21.66 -23.57 0.66
C THR A 615 22.09 -23.32 2.12
N TYR A 616 21.31 -22.53 2.86
CA TYR A 616 21.58 -22.05 4.22
C TYR A 616 20.91 -22.90 5.32
N GLY A 617 20.49 -24.10 5.00
CA GLY A 617 19.98 -25.10 5.93
C GLY A 617 18.46 -25.06 6.12
N ALA A 618 17.96 -26.11 6.77
CA ALA A 618 16.54 -26.29 7.02
C ALA A 618 15.97 -25.11 7.80
N ASN A 619 14.75 -24.68 7.41
CA ASN A 619 14.01 -23.59 8.04
C ASN A 619 14.79 -22.26 8.13
N TYR A 620 15.61 -21.97 7.12
CA TYR A 620 16.36 -20.70 7.08
C TYR A 620 15.42 -19.50 7.14
N GLY A 621 14.32 -19.52 6.41
CA GLY A 621 13.33 -18.43 6.40
C GLY A 621 12.65 -18.23 7.76
N GLY A 622 12.33 -19.30 8.48
CA GLY A 622 11.78 -19.20 9.84
C GLY A 622 12.77 -18.54 10.81
N ARG A 623 14.04 -18.96 10.78
CA ARG A 623 15.11 -18.33 11.58
C ARG A 623 15.35 -16.86 11.17
N TRP A 624 15.26 -16.56 9.89
CA TRP A 624 15.43 -15.22 9.34
C TRP A 624 14.35 -14.25 9.85
N ILE A 625 13.06 -14.61 9.75
CA ILE A 625 11.97 -13.76 10.23
C ILE A 625 11.97 -13.66 11.76
N ALA A 626 12.20 -14.76 12.47
CA ALA A 626 12.28 -14.77 13.93
C ALA A 626 13.38 -13.83 14.44
N ARG A 627 14.54 -13.80 13.77
CA ARG A 627 15.64 -12.89 14.11
C ARG A 627 15.28 -11.42 13.86
N LYS A 628 14.66 -11.09 12.71
CA LYS A 628 14.23 -9.72 12.40
C LYS A 628 13.24 -9.19 13.44
N LEU A 629 12.38 -10.05 13.99
CA LEU A 629 11.32 -9.69 14.93
C LEU A 629 11.66 -9.93 16.41
N ALA A 630 12.88 -10.41 16.72
CA ALA A 630 13.28 -10.77 18.07
C ALA A 630 13.13 -9.64 19.10
N PHE A 631 13.37 -8.39 18.70
CA PHE A 631 13.25 -7.21 19.57
C PHE A 631 11.80 -6.96 20.07
N LYS A 632 10.80 -7.49 19.38
CA LYS A 632 9.38 -7.41 19.80
C LYS A 632 9.02 -8.36 20.94
N ASN A 633 9.95 -9.23 21.36
CA ASN A 633 9.75 -10.24 22.38
C ASN A 633 8.48 -11.09 22.13
N PRO A 634 8.38 -11.76 20.97
CA PRO A 634 7.19 -12.53 20.61
C PRO A 634 6.96 -13.66 21.64
N VAL A 635 5.70 -13.86 22.03
CA VAL A 635 5.34 -14.93 22.98
C VAL A 635 5.24 -16.31 22.32
N VAL A 636 5.33 -16.36 21.00
CA VAL A 636 5.29 -17.58 20.17
C VAL A 636 6.61 -17.78 19.45
N ASN A 637 6.88 -19.01 19.03
CA ASN A 637 8.05 -19.30 18.19
C ASN A 637 7.79 -18.89 16.73
N LEU A 638 8.38 -17.79 16.28
CA LEU A 638 8.23 -17.29 14.91
C LEU A 638 9.03 -18.09 13.86
N GLU A 639 9.84 -19.05 14.25
CA GLU A 639 10.43 -20.00 13.29
C GLU A 639 9.36 -20.93 12.67
N GLU A 640 8.22 -21.07 13.37
CA GLU A 640 7.11 -21.90 12.92
C GLU A 640 6.07 -21.07 12.13
N PRO A 641 5.87 -21.31 10.82
CA PRO A 641 4.95 -20.53 9.99
C PRO A 641 3.50 -20.52 10.47
N SER A 642 3.06 -21.55 11.20
CA SER A 642 1.71 -21.59 11.80
C SER A 642 1.47 -20.46 12.82
N ASN A 643 2.53 -19.93 13.42
CA ASN A 643 2.47 -18.86 14.40
C ASN A 643 2.46 -17.45 13.76
N TRP A 644 2.49 -17.38 12.42
CA TRP A 644 2.38 -16.09 11.71
C TRP A 644 0.94 -15.61 11.54
N TYR A 645 -0.04 -16.46 11.83
CA TYR A 645 -1.46 -16.15 11.65
C TYR A 645 -2.12 -15.71 12.95
N LEU A 646 -3.10 -14.83 12.82
CA LEU A 646 -3.99 -14.48 13.92
C LEU A 646 -5.04 -15.58 14.11
N PRO A 647 -5.58 -15.74 15.33
CA PRO A 647 -6.65 -16.69 15.58
C PRO A 647 -7.93 -16.28 14.83
N PHE A 648 -8.48 -17.16 14.02
CA PHE A 648 -9.73 -16.93 13.32
C PHE A 648 -10.93 -17.04 14.29
N LYS A 649 -11.88 -16.06 14.21
CA LYS A 649 -13.09 -16.02 15.02
C LYS A 649 -14.33 -16.08 14.14
#